data_cbcfe3655df044c3273ae175bf0fe181
#
_entry.id   cbcfe3655df044c3273ae175bf0fe181
#
_cell.length_a   1.000
_cell.length_b   1.000
_cell.length_c   1.000
_cell.angle_alpha   90.00
_cell.angle_beta   90.00
_cell.angle_gamma   90.00
#
_symmetry.space_group_name_H-M   'P 1'
#
loop_
_entity.id
_entity.type
_entity.pdbx_description
1 polymer ?
#
loop_
_entity_poly.entity_id
_entity_poly.type
_entity_poly.pdbx_seq_one_letter_code
_entity_poly.pdbx_strand_id
1 'polypeptide(L)'
;MSKLWYNILDIEFLRGLYKMDYKVAMSMTNSSFNPSALTVIIPIFDGTFKSKLNVTLDSILAQTDIEQNQIKLIVINGINSKSCRKICEKYKETFGDILNMVSVPANNLAKAMNIALPLVETDIFTVINCGDVISDNYLSSGLERFRKTPGADVISTMAYCINKAITTSKVAYLFNLSKYNKSVIIDLHRTPQFFHDSIYACFIKTSTAKELQFNEQLNYDAGNDYIIRLQAKKMALSTVSDCFYSFRMPQEDQFMYYLPAHFKEWYTEETTEFLIPLLSEIKDENGKTPEFVQVAAMFHIAIRFLANLDNRNKRTMNDEELQGFFQKVRAILNLIDDATILNKNKYKILKYSAEAALMFERIKNDNDIDLSYTYFKRNVRINFKDVELLAISTLKVGIHVMEYHNGQLVIDGSFRGIMPFENYKLYASFNGIDYELENNDRYSLTKFFGVSAYKKFTFHLALDLERARNKQRLYFYAVVNGERVNLGISFLHHWAKLTASPKGAYWRFNEYTAVYDSNTILITKASAKDTFKKEIHFLRNTFPQSKSMFLRRIAYWITRPYFKNKKIWIMYDKLYKGGDSSEYLYRFCKGNNDGITRYYIIDKNTPDYHKLKKDGMKPLKNHSLKHKMAFLNADIILITNSNTFPFNGYSMEYSRFIRGFCNFSTMCLQHGLTVQKCAMAQQRIVDNTKRYFIASKYEYNNLMHHAYGYKGFDYVRLTGIGRYDGLVSNDQKQILLSPTWRMYNAMPVTTSEGEQRAYNPDFKNTVYYKIYNDLINNEKLIATAKECGYKIKYLLHPIVSAQAKDYTPNSAVEVIPSVGDLSYEKILTESSLMVTDYSGVQFDFAYMKKPLVYFHPTELPAHYDDGCFFYDTMGFGEICTTSEQLVDTLCEYMRQGCKMKQKYIDRVDDFYNFHDHNNCERIYKEIMDYQKIVDKDKMRISK
;
A
#
# COMPACT_ATOMS: atom_id res chain seq x y z
N MET A 1 -14.48 4.70 2.99
CA MET A 1 -13.93 5.36 4.20
C MET A 1 -14.14 6.88 4.27
N SER A 2 -14.41 7.58 3.18
CA SER A 2 -14.50 9.05 3.16
C SER A 2 -15.72 9.66 3.87
N LYS A 3 -16.84 8.99 4.00
CA LYS A 3 -18.04 9.56 4.65
C LYS A 3 -18.25 9.23 6.12
N LEU A 4 -17.52 8.26 6.70
CA LEU A 4 -17.72 7.88 8.11
C LEU A 4 -16.79 8.62 9.09
N TRP A 5 -15.79 9.31 8.59
CA TRP A 5 -14.90 10.16 9.41
C TRP A 5 -15.44 11.60 9.58
N TYR A 6 -16.49 11.97 8.84
CA TYR A 6 -17.02 13.33 8.80
C TYR A 6 -17.95 13.70 9.97
N ASN A 7 -18.47 12.74 10.75
CA ASN A 7 -19.59 13.03 11.66
C ASN A 7 -19.28 13.12 13.15
N ILE A 8 -18.02 13.02 13.61
CA ILE A 8 -17.72 13.10 15.06
C ILE A 8 -16.83 14.31 15.44
N LEU A 9 -16.22 14.97 14.46
CA LEU A 9 -15.34 16.13 14.71
C LEU A 9 -15.98 17.48 14.39
N ASP A 10 -17.21 17.51 13.93
CA ASP A 10 -17.80 18.73 13.30
C ASP A 10 -18.33 19.78 14.27
N ILE A 11 -18.69 19.46 15.50
CA ILE A 11 -19.41 20.43 16.38
C ILE A 11 -18.44 21.33 17.16
N GLU A 12 -17.36 20.81 17.70
CA GLU A 12 -16.34 21.63 18.38
C GLU A 12 -15.46 22.40 17.39
N PHE A 13 -15.20 21.80 16.24
CA PHE A 13 -14.43 22.39 15.17
C PHE A 13 -15.14 23.58 14.50
N LEU A 14 -16.44 23.45 14.24
CA LEU A 14 -17.27 24.56 13.71
C LEU A 14 -17.40 25.73 14.67
N ARG A 15 -17.35 25.48 15.99
CA ARG A 15 -17.35 26.55 17.00
C ARG A 15 -16.06 27.39 17.01
N GLY A 16 -14.91 26.79 16.65
CA GLY A 16 -13.62 27.48 16.52
C GLY A 16 -13.56 28.41 15.30
N LEU A 17 -14.20 28.04 14.21
CA LEU A 17 -14.25 28.84 12.96
C LEU A 17 -15.10 30.13 13.05
N TYR A 18 -16.08 30.16 13.95
CA TYR A 18 -16.97 31.33 14.07
C TYR A 18 -16.37 32.52 14.82
N LYS A 19 -15.16 32.44 15.33
CA LYS A 19 -14.46 33.58 15.97
C LYS A 19 -13.16 33.90 15.23
N MET A 20 -13.28 34.29 13.95
CA MET A 20 -12.16 34.87 13.22
C MET A 20 -11.72 36.19 13.89
N ASP A 21 -10.39 36.41 13.98
CA ASP A 21 -9.91 37.72 14.46
C ASP A 21 -10.38 38.81 13.51
N TYR A 22 -11.04 39.82 14.08
CA TYR A 22 -11.57 40.94 13.29
C TYR A 22 -10.46 41.62 12.49
N LYS A 23 -9.24 41.74 13.03
CA LYS A 23 -8.11 42.35 12.34
C LYS A 23 -7.69 41.56 11.11
N VAL A 24 -7.65 40.22 11.21
CA VAL A 24 -7.29 39.32 10.07
C VAL A 24 -8.38 39.39 9.00
N ALA A 25 -9.65 39.36 9.38
CA ALA A 25 -10.77 39.55 8.44
C ALA A 25 -10.68 40.90 7.72
N MET A 26 -10.48 41.99 8.45
CA MET A 26 -10.31 43.34 7.90
C MET A 26 -9.09 43.45 6.97
N SER A 27 -7.95 42.86 7.31
CA SER A 27 -6.75 42.86 6.44
C SER A 27 -6.97 42.15 5.12
N MET A 28 -7.84 41.13 5.13
CA MET A 28 -8.14 40.32 3.94
C MET A 28 -9.21 40.94 3.03
N THR A 29 -10.10 41.79 3.56
CA THR A 29 -11.22 42.39 2.80
C THR A 29 -11.03 43.85 2.44
N ASN A 30 -10.23 44.59 3.19
CA ASN A 30 -10.00 46.02 2.99
C ASN A 30 -8.74 46.32 2.19
N SER A 31 -8.81 46.16 0.86
CA SER A 31 -7.75 46.52 -0.07
C SER A 31 -8.38 47.01 -1.38
N SER A 32 -7.70 47.91 -2.09
CA SER A 32 -8.09 48.36 -3.43
C SER A 32 -7.68 47.38 -4.55
N PHE A 33 -7.12 46.23 -4.22
CA PHE A 33 -6.64 45.24 -5.20
C PHE A 33 -7.82 44.58 -5.93
N ASN A 34 -7.88 44.77 -7.24
CA ASN A 34 -8.93 44.25 -8.10
C ASN A 34 -8.36 43.70 -9.39
N PRO A 35 -7.85 42.45 -9.38
CA PRO A 35 -7.17 41.86 -10.55
C PRO A 35 -8.12 41.68 -11.72
N SER A 36 -7.64 42.06 -12.92
CA SER A 36 -8.36 41.91 -14.20
C SER A 36 -7.92 40.70 -15.02
N ALA A 37 -6.70 40.24 -14.82
CA ALA A 37 -6.10 39.12 -15.56
C ALA A 37 -5.19 38.27 -14.67
N LEU A 38 -4.88 37.06 -15.14
CA LEU A 38 -3.99 36.14 -14.45
C LEU A 38 -3.02 35.43 -15.41
N THR A 39 -1.87 34.97 -14.87
CA THR A 39 -0.93 34.13 -15.60
C THR A 39 -1.00 32.69 -15.13
N VAL A 40 -1.04 31.74 -16.07
CA VAL A 40 -0.84 30.30 -15.82
C VAL A 40 0.59 29.95 -16.16
N ILE A 41 1.34 29.36 -15.23
CA ILE A 41 2.71 28.90 -15.44
C ILE A 41 2.70 27.37 -15.50
N ILE A 42 3.31 26.79 -16.55
CA ILE A 42 3.47 25.34 -16.71
C ILE A 42 4.97 25.02 -16.75
N PRO A 43 5.58 24.63 -15.62
CA PRO A 43 7.00 24.26 -15.59
C PRO A 43 7.18 22.82 -16.06
N ILE A 44 8.13 22.57 -16.97
CA ILE A 44 8.53 21.24 -17.44
C ILE A 44 10.02 21.10 -17.20
N PHE A 45 10.39 20.45 -16.11
CA PHE A 45 11.77 20.30 -15.63
C PHE A 45 12.22 18.83 -15.58
N ASP A 46 11.28 17.89 -15.75
CA ASP A 46 11.56 16.47 -15.84
C ASP A 46 10.86 15.83 -17.07
N GLY A 47 11.23 14.58 -17.38
CA GLY A 47 10.68 13.84 -18.51
C GLY A 47 9.36 13.11 -18.25
N THR A 48 8.84 13.11 -17.03
CA THR A 48 7.77 12.21 -16.58
C THR A 48 6.45 12.44 -17.30
N PHE A 49 6.04 13.69 -17.51
CA PHE A 49 4.74 14.04 -18.10
C PHE A 49 4.83 14.88 -19.37
N LYS A 50 6.03 15.08 -19.94
CA LYS A 50 6.23 15.90 -21.15
C LYS A 50 5.28 15.61 -22.31
N SER A 51 4.89 14.34 -22.49
CA SER A 51 3.96 13.90 -23.53
C SER A 51 2.48 14.18 -23.22
N LYS A 52 2.18 14.69 -22.02
CA LYS A 52 0.81 14.98 -21.56
C LYS A 52 0.51 16.47 -21.43
N LEU A 53 1.38 17.32 -21.93
CA LEU A 53 1.19 18.77 -21.97
C LEU A 53 -0.13 19.16 -22.65
N ASN A 54 -0.52 18.46 -23.71
CA ASN A 54 -1.80 18.64 -24.36
C ASN A 54 -3.00 18.52 -23.42
N VAL A 55 -2.96 17.57 -22.47
CA VAL A 55 -4.06 17.37 -21.51
C VAL A 55 -4.23 18.57 -20.59
N THR A 56 -3.12 19.17 -20.16
CA THR A 56 -3.15 20.42 -19.37
C THR A 56 -3.64 21.58 -20.19
N LEU A 57 -3.14 21.77 -21.41
CA LEU A 57 -3.56 22.85 -22.30
C LEU A 57 -5.04 22.74 -22.69
N ASP A 58 -5.54 21.52 -22.93
CA ASP A 58 -6.96 21.26 -23.19
C ASP A 58 -7.83 21.71 -22.00
N SER A 59 -7.40 21.46 -20.76
CA SER A 59 -8.13 21.89 -19.56
C SER A 59 -8.13 23.41 -19.37
N ILE A 60 -7.12 24.11 -19.89
CA ILE A 60 -7.07 25.59 -19.91
C ILE A 60 -7.96 26.14 -21.03
N LEU A 61 -8.01 25.49 -22.20
CA LEU A 61 -8.95 25.87 -23.27
C LEU A 61 -10.43 25.69 -22.88
N ALA A 62 -10.71 24.73 -22.02
CA ALA A 62 -12.06 24.42 -21.55
C ALA A 62 -12.56 25.38 -20.46
N GLN A 63 -11.80 26.42 -20.09
CA GLN A 63 -12.21 27.36 -19.05
C GLN A 63 -13.43 28.19 -19.45
N THR A 64 -14.37 28.33 -18.50
CA THR A 64 -15.60 29.11 -18.63
C THR A 64 -15.56 30.38 -17.77
N ASP A 65 -16.41 31.33 -18.07
CA ASP A 65 -16.62 32.60 -17.31
C ASP A 65 -15.33 33.45 -17.17
N ILE A 66 -14.43 33.33 -18.14
CA ILE A 66 -13.19 34.10 -18.27
C ILE A 66 -12.87 34.32 -19.75
N GLU A 67 -12.52 35.54 -20.10
CA GLU A 67 -12.16 35.89 -21.49
C GLU A 67 -10.70 35.52 -21.75
N GLN A 68 -10.38 35.15 -22.98
CA GLN A 68 -9.04 34.73 -23.37
C GLN A 68 -7.98 35.82 -23.14
N ASN A 69 -8.33 37.10 -23.33
CA ASN A 69 -7.46 38.25 -23.07
C ASN A 69 -7.12 38.46 -21.57
N GLN A 70 -7.87 37.83 -20.67
CA GLN A 70 -7.60 37.82 -19.22
C GLN A 70 -6.61 36.74 -18.78
N ILE A 71 -6.19 35.88 -19.72
CA ILE A 71 -5.26 34.76 -19.44
C ILE A 71 -3.94 35.02 -20.15
N LYS A 72 -2.83 34.79 -19.44
CA LYS A 72 -1.48 34.66 -20.02
C LYS A 72 -0.96 33.26 -19.70
N LEU A 73 -0.23 32.65 -20.64
CA LEU A 73 0.36 31.33 -20.48
C LEU A 73 1.87 31.41 -20.61
N ILE A 74 2.58 30.90 -19.61
CA ILE A 74 4.05 30.76 -19.66
C ILE A 74 4.37 29.25 -19.54
N VAL A 75 4.97 28.68 -20.56
CA VAL A 75 5.46 27.30 -20.55
C VAL A 75 6.97 27.31 -20.51
N ILE A 76 7.55 26.78 -19.43
CA ILE A 76 8.99 26.62 -19.29
C ILE A 76 9.38 25.22 -19.75
N ASN A 77 10.03 25.13 -20.90
CA ASN A 77 10.56 23.87 -21.46
C ASN A 77 12.00 23.65 -20.98
N GLY A 78 12.19 23.42 -19.70
CA GLY A 78 13.46 23.28 -19.01
C GLY A 78 14.32 22.09 -19.44
N ILE A 79 13.69 21.03 -19.95
CA ILE A 79 14.35 19.82 -20.49
C ILE A 79 14.63 19.91 -22.00
N ASN A 80 14.37 21.04 -22.61
CA ASN A 80 14.52 21.30 -24.06
C ASN A 80 13.84 20.22 -24.96
N SER A 81 12.66 19.76 -24.54
CA SER A 81 11.91 18.69 -25.22
C SER A 81 11.36 19.14 -26.57
N LYS A 82 11.73 18.42 -27.63
CA LYS A 82 11.16 18.60 -28.98
C LYS A 82 9.65 18.31 -29.02
N SER A 83 9.19 17.35 -28.22
CA SER A 83 7.77 17.01 -28.09
C SER A 83 6.97 18.17 -27.49
N CYS A 84 7.46 18.78 -26.42
CA CYS A 84 6.81 19.94 -25.80
C CYS A 84 6.74 21.12 -26.78
N ARG A 85 7.84 21.37 -27.52
CA ARG A 85 7.88 22.43 -28.53
C ARG A 85 6.81 22.23 -29.60
N LYS A 86 6.71 21.04 -30.19
CA LYS A 86 5.68 20.71 -31.18
C LYS A 86 4.25 20.88 -30.64
N ILE A 87 4.03 20.50 -29.39
CA ILE A 87 2.71 20.69 -28.77
C ILE A 87 2.41 22.18 -28.62
N CYS A 88 3.33 22.98 -28.07
CA CYS A 88 3.13 24.43 -27.92
C CYS A 88 2.92 25.13 -29.26
N GLU A 89 3.65 24.75 -30.31
CA GLU A 89 3.49 25.28 -31.69
C GLU A 89 2.07 25.04 -32.21
N LYS A 90 1.56 23.83 -32.04
CA LYS A 90 0.19 23.49 -32.42
C LYS A 90 -0.85 24.33 -31.61
N TYR A 91 -0.69 24.47 -30.30
CA TYR A 91 -1.64 25.23 -29.49
C TYR A 91 -1.50 26.75 -29.64
N LYS A 92 -0.39 27.23 -30.17
CA LYS A 92 -0.22 28.65 -30.50
C LYS A 92 -1.18 29.13 -31.57
N GLU A 93 -1.66 28.22 -32.47
CA GLU A 93 -2.71 28.52 -33.43
C GLU A 93 -4.03 28.94 -32.74
N THR A 94 -4.33 28.40 -31.57
CA THR A 94 -5.55 28.66 -30.81
C THR A 94 -5.36 29.76 -29.75
N PHE A 95 -4.25 29.71 -28.97
CA PHE A 95 -3.98 30.68 -27.92
C PHE A 95 -3.38 32.02 -28.44
N GLY A 96 -2.77 32.03 -29.66
CA GLY A 96 -2.12 33.20 -30.16
C GLY A 96 -0.96 33.69 -29.31
N ASP A 97 -0.88 35.00 -29.11
CA ASP A 97 0.20 35.66 -28.40
C ASP A 97 0.12 35.51 -26.85
N ILE A 98 -0.96 34.98 -26.33
CA ILE A 98 -1.06 34.72 -24.88
C ILE A 98 -0.18 33.53 -24.44
N LEU A 99 0.18 32.63 -25.36
CA LEU A 99 1.07 31.50 -25.09
C LEU A 99 2.54 31.88 -25.35
N ASN A 100 3.29 32.05 -24.29
CA ASN A 100 4.72 32.26 -24.31
C ASN A 100 5.46 31.00 -23.88
N MET A 101 6.25 30.39 -24.76
CA MET A 101 7.10 29.25 -24.45
C MET A 101 8.56 29.63 -24.35
N VAL A 102 9.16 29.42 -23.20
CA VAL A 102 10.57 29.70 -22.89
C VAL A 102 11.34 28.39 -22.83
N SER A 103 12.34 28.24 -23.67
CA SER A 103 13.22 27.05 -23.69
C SER A 103 14.59 27.42 -23.10
N VAL A 104 14.72 27.22 -21.78
CA VAL A 104 15.94 27.47 -21.02
C VAL A 104 16.20 26.28 -20.10
N PRO A 105 17.44 25.77 -19.98
CA PRO A 105 17.72 24.63 -19.13
C PRO A 105 17.28 24.85 -17.68
N ALA A 106 16.38 24.01 -17.19
CA ALA A 106 15.92 23.98 -15.81
C ALA A 106 15.69 22.54 -15.41
N ASN A 107 16.50 22.02 -14.50
CA ASN A 107 16.48 20.62 -14.09
C ASN A 107 15.65 20.34 -12.82
N ASN A 108 15.08 21.39 -12.22
CA ASN A 108 14.15 21.29 -11.10
C ASN A 108 13.09 22.40 -11.14
N LEU A 109 12.08 22.26 -10.28
CA LEU A 109 10.97 23.23 -10.18
C LEU A 109 11.47 24.64 -9.84
N ALA A 110 12.40 24.77 -8.90
CA ALA A 110 12.91 26.06 -8.42
C ALA A 110 13.50 26.90 -9.57
N LYS A 111 14.40 26.30 -10.36
CA LYS A 111 14.97 26.96 -11.54
C LYS A 111 13.93 27.34 -12.58
N ALA A 112 12.99 26.45 -12.85
CA ALA A 112 11.90 26.75 -13.78
C ALA A 112 11.04 27.91 -13.30
N MET A 113 10.73 27.98 -12.00
CA MET A 113 9.93 29.05 -11.43
C MET A 113 10.71 30.38 -11.31
N ASN A 114 12.00 30.36 -10.96
CA ASN A 114 12.84 31.56 -10.94
C ASN A 114 13.01 32.20 -12.33
N ILE A 115 12.92 31.37 -13.41
CA ILE A 115 12.87 31.87 -14.79
C ILE A 115 11.48 32.43 -15.13
N ALA A 116 10.40 31.75 -14.69
CA ALA A 116 9.04 32.13 -15.07
C ALA A 116 8.54 33.37 -14.33
N LEU A 117 8.83 33.50 -13.03
CA LEU A 117 8.25 34.53 -12.17
C LEU A 117 8.56 35.98 -12.61
N PRO A 118 9.77 36.34 -13.06
CA PRO A 118 10.03 37.65 -13.65
C PRO A 118 9.16 37.99 -14.87
N LEU A 119 8.75 36.98 -15.65
CA LEU A 119 7.96 37.13 -16.87
C LEU A 119 6.47 37.28 -16.61
N VAL A 120 6.02 37.14 -15.36
CA VAL A 120 4.62 37.34 -14.97
C VAL A 120 4.31 38.83 -14.92
N GLU A 121 3.44 39.31 -15.81
CA GLU A 121 3.03 40.70 -15.92
C GLU A 121 1.68 40.97 -15.25
N THR A 122 0.87 39.92 -15.00
CA THR A 122 -0.47 40.03 -14.39
C THR A 122 -0.40 40.12 -12.87
N ASP A 123 -1.47 40.60 -12.26
CA ASP A 123 -1.54 40.82 -10.81
C ASP A 123 -1.50 39.53 -9.99
N ILE A 124 -1.94 38.42 -10.57
CA ILE A 124 -1.98 37.10 -9.94
C ILE A 124 -1.52 36.02 -10.92
N PHE A 125 -1.07 34.91 -10.38
CA PHE A 125 -0.74 33.73 -11.18
C PHE A 125 -1.14 32.42 -10.47
N THR A 126 -1.18 31.34 -11.22
CA THR A 126 -1.28 29.96 -10.75
C THR A 126 -0.30 29.07 -11.46
N VAL A 127 0.15 28.00 -10.80
CA VAL A 127 1.09 27.01 -11.37
C VAL A 127 0.35 25.69 -11.61
N ILE A 128 0.48 25.16 -12.81
CA ILE A 128 -0.13 23.88 -13.17
C ILE A 128 0.99 22.93 -13.61
N ASN A 129 1.11 21.80 -12.93
CA ASN A 129 2.09 20.79 -13.30
C ASN A 129 1.70 20.12 -14.63
N CYS A 130 2.69 19.87 -15.48
CA CYS A 130 2.48 19.28 -16.80
C CYS A 130 1.82 17.88 -16.68
N GLY A 131 0.64 17.71 -17.24
CA GLY A 131 -0.17 16.51 -17.17
C GLY A 131 -1.34 16.58 -16.17
N ASP A 132 -1.35 17.56 -15.27
CA ASP A 132 -2.47 17.80 -14.36
C ASP A 132 -3.59 18.56 -15.09
N VAL A 133 -4.80 18.55 -14.50
CA VAL A 133 -5.99 19.17 -15.05
C VAL A 133 -6.74 20.01 -14.02
N ILE A 134 -7.42 21.04 -14.48
CA ILE A 134 -8.23 21.93 -13.65
C ILE A 134 -9.70 21.84 -14.06
N SER A 135 -10.63 22.19 -13.14
CA SER A 135 -12.06 22.30 -13.45
C SER A 135 -12.34 23.46 -14.41
N ASP A 136 -13.45 23.39 -15.13
CA ASP A 136 -13.81 24.34 -16.19
C ASP A 136 -13.94 25.80 -15.70
N ASN A 137 -14.23 25.99 -14.40
CA ASN A 137 -14.36 27.30 -13.75
C ASN A 137 -13.16 27.66 -12.85
N TYR A 138 -12.02 26.98 -13.00
CA TYR A 138 -10.89 27.14 -12.08
C TYR A 138 -10.33 28.57 -12.11
N LEU A 139 -10.03 29.08 -13.31
CA LEU A 139 -9.38 30.38 -13.45
C LEU A 139 -10.30 31.53 -13.08
N SER A 140 -11.57 31.46 -13.49
CA SER A 140 -12.58 32.49 -13.14
C SER A 140 -12.85 32.54 -11.65
N SER A 141 -12.98 31.38 -10.97
CA SER A 141 -13.19 31.27 -9.52
C SER A 141 -12.02 31.87 -8.72
N GLY A 142 -10.77 31.64 -9.18
CA GLY A 142 -9.58 32.22 -8.55
C GLY A 142 -9.58 33.75 -8.63
N LEU A 143 -9.86 34.29 -9.81
CA LEU A 143 -9.91 35.74 -10.07
C LEU A 143 -11.00 36.40 -9.22
N GLU A 144 -12.20 35.81 -9.22
CA GLU A 144 -13.33 36.31 -8.43
C GLU A 144 -13.05 36.25 -6.93
N ARG A 145 -12.39 35.20 -6.46
CA ARG A 145 -12.05 35.08 -5.04
C ARG A 145 -11.08 36.15 -4.59
N PHE A 146 -10.07 36.52 -5.41
CA PHE A 146 -9.19 37.66 -5.11
C PHE A 146 -9.97 38.98 -5.02
N ARG A 147 -10.94 39.22 -5.89
CA ARG A 147 -11.81 40.40 -5.80
C ARG A 147 -12.60 40.45 -4.49
N LYS A 148 -13.01 39.30 -3.95
CA LYS A 148 -13.70 39.16 -2.67
C LYS A 148 -12.77 39.21 -1.45
N THR A 149 -11.51 38.86 -1.62
CA THR A 149 -10.49 38.90 -0.57
C THR A 149 -9.21 39.55 -1.10
N PRO A 150 -9.24 40.86 -1.42
CA PRO A 150 -8.17 41.57 -2.11
C PRO A 150 -6.88 41.67 -1.27
N GLY A 151 -6.98 41.49 0.03
CA GLY A 151 -5.86 41.48 0.96
C GLY A 151 -5.14 40.13 1.01
N ALA A 152 -5.66 39.07 0.38
CA ALA A 152 -5.02 37.74 0.37
C ALA A 152 -3.77 37.74 -0.53
N ASP A 153 -2.72 37.02 -0.12
CA ASP A 153 -1.57 36.73 -0.96
C ASP A 153 -1.66 35.35 -1.59
N VAL A 154 -2.36 34.40 -0.93
CA VAL A 154 -2.59 33.03 -1.37
C VAL A 154 -4.07 32.68 -1.29
N ILE A 155 -4.61 32.11 -2.39
CA ILE A 155 -5.94 31.49 -2.42
C ILE A 155 -5.76 30.01 -2.72
N SER A 156 -6.11 29.16 -1.77
CA SER A 156 -6.07 27.70 -1.94
C SER A 156 -7.35 27.16 -2.56
N THR A 157 -7.23 26.17 -3.43
CA THR A 157 -8.37 25.52 -4.10
C THR A 157 -8.57 24.10 -3.58
N MET A 158 -9.69 23.48 -3.92
CA MET A 158 -9.88 22.05 -3.71
C MET A 158 -8.91 21.25 -4.56
N ALA A 159 -8.41 20.13 -4.04
CA ALA A 159 -7.46 19.30 -4.74
C ALA A 159 -7.87 17.82 -4.72
N TYR A 160 -7.80 17.16 -5.87
CA TYR A 160 -8.12 15.75 -6.05
C TYR A 160 -6.97 15.00 -6.71
N CYS A 161 -6.87 13.70 -6.44
CA CYS A 161 -5.96 12.80 -7.16
C CYS A 161 -6.76 12.01 -8.20
N ILE A 162 -6.30 12.02 -9.45
CA ILE A 162 -6.89 11.22 -10.54
C ILE A 162 -5.84 10.25 -11.05
N ASN A 163 -6.22 8.97 -11.24
CA ASN A 163 -5.42 8.03 -12.01
C ASN A 163 -6.30 7.31 -13.06
N LYS A 164 -5.65 6.61 -14.01
CA LYS A 164 -6.38 5.90 -15.09
C LYS A 164 -7.33 4.80 -14.59
N ALA A 165 -7.08 4.23 -13.41
CA ALA A 165 -7.84 3.11 -12.87
C ALA A 165 -9.02 3.57 -12.00
N ILE A 166 -9.05 4.84 -11.59
CA ILE A 166 -10.05 5.39 -10.69
C ILE A 166 -10.87 6.43 -11.43
N THR A 167 -12.09 6.07 -11.76
CA THR A 167 -13.07 6.98 -12.38
C THR A 167 -13.66 8.00 -11.39
N THR A 168 -13.36 7.86 -10.11
CA THR A 168 -13.79 8.79 -9.04
C THR A 168 -12.58 9.52 -8.49
N SER A 169 -12.60 10.85 -8.56
CA SER A 169 -11.62 11.69 -7.87
C SER A 169 -11.66 11.45 -6.36
N LYS A 170 -10.49 11.24 -5.76
CA LYS A 170 -10.34 11.20 -4.30
C LYS A 170 -9.62 12.45 -3.86
N VAL A 171 -10.05 13.01 -2.72
CA VAL A 171 -9.44 14.20 -2.13
C VAL A 171 -7.97 13.94 -1.86
N ALA A 172 -7.09 14.83 -2.30
CA ALA A 172 -5.67 14.73 -2.03
C ALA A 172 -5.40 14.89 -0.52
N TYR A 173 -4.67 13.95 0.06
CA TYR A 173 -4.40 13.90 1.50
C TYR A 173 -3.69 15.14 2.05
N LEU A 174 -2.95 15.87 1.21
CA LEU A 174 -2.10 17.00 1.57
C LEU A 174 -2.87 18.25 1.96
N PHE A 175 -4.13 18.34 1.57
CA PHE A 175 -4.89 19.55 1.79
C PHE A 175 -5.93 19.30 2.87
N ASN A 176 -5.60 19.62 4.12
CA ASN A 176 -6.60 19.69 5.19
C ASN A 176 -7.75 20.66 4.83
N LEU A 177 -7.50 21.56 3.90
CA LEU A 177 -8.42 22.52 3.33
C LEU A 177 -9.57 21.90 2.55
N SER A 178 -9.41 20.67 2.05
CA SER A 178 -10.48 19.92 1.36
C SER A 178 -11.68 19.57 2.25
N LYS A 179 -11.59 19.86 3.55
CA LYS A 179 -12.72 19.73 4.50
C LYS A 179 -13.69 20.90 4.46
N TYR A 180 -13.31 21.99 3.82
CA TYR A 180 -14.19 23.16 3.73
C TYR A 180 -15.11 23.02 2.52
N ASN A 181 -16.38 22.82 2.79
CA ASN A 181 -17.45 22.89 1.77
C ASN A 181 -17.81 24.33 1.40
N LYS A 182 -17.07 25.31 1.89
CA LYS A 182 -17.32 26.76 1.69
C LYS A 182 -16.01 27.50 1.54
N SER A 183 -16.03 28.56 0.75
CA SER A 183 -14.93 29.50 0.64
C SER A 183 -14.78 30.31 1.92
N VAL A 184 -13.65 30.26 2.59
CA VAL A 184 -13.40 30.88 3.89
C VAL A 184 -12.05 31.60 3.92
N ILE A 185 -11.85 32.48 4.89
CA ILE A 185 -10.54 33.03 5.26
C ILE A 185 -10.02 32.19 6.43
N ILE A 186 -8.76 31.81 6.39
CA ILE A 186 -8.07 30.99 7.40
C ILE A 186 -7.05 31.87 8.10
N ASP A 187 -7.17 31.94 9.41
CA ASP A 187 -6.20 32.56 10.31
C ASP A 187 -5.26 31.46 10.83
N LEU A 188 -3.99 31.50 10.44
CA LEU A 188 -2.98 30.52 10.80
C LEU A 188 -2.49 30.65 12.24
N HIS A 189 -2.71 31.79 12.93
CA HIS A 189 -2.47 31.88 14.37
C HIS A 189 -3.44 30.98 15.15
N ARG A 190 -4.67 30.88 14.72
CA ARG A 190 -5.73 30.11 15.39
C ARG A 190 -5.85 28.67 14.91
N THR A 191 -5.55 28.47 13.62
CA THR A 191 -5.71 27.17 12.95
C THR A 191 -4.46 26.78 12.17
N PRO A 192 -3.30 26.62 12.87
CA PRO A 192 -2.00 26.39 12.26
C PRO A 192 -1.93 25.16 11.36
N GLN A 193 -2.82 24.18 11.55
CA GLN A 193 -2.90 22.96 10.75
C GLN A 193 -3.52 23.12 9.37
N PHE A 194 -4.03 24.30 9.04
CA PHE A 194 -4.73 24.54 7.77
C PHE A 194 -3.92 25.40 6.79
N PHE A 195 -2.63 25.38 6.89
CA PHE A 195 -1.74 25.97 5.89
C PHE A 195 -1.86 25.24 4.53
N HIS A 196 -1.54 25.91 3.46
CA HIS A 196 -1.43 25.34 2.12
C HIS A 196 0.00 24.86 1.90
N ASP A 197 0.17 23.63 1.40
CA ASP A 197 1.48 22.94 1.36
C ASP A 197 1.92 22.62 -0.08
N SER A 198 1.58 23.45 -1.05
CA SER A 198 1.99 23.19 -2.43
C SER A 198 1.93 24.46 -3.27
N ILE A 199 2.88 24.65 -4.18
CA ILE A 199 2.82 25.70 -5.19
C ILE A 199 1.68 25.45 -6.21
N TYR A 200 1.20 24.21 -6.29
CA TYR A 200 0.06 23.83 -7.13
C TYR A 200 -1.27 23.97 -6.36
N ALA A 201 -2.39 23.92 -7.07
CA ALA A 201 -3.73 24.04 -6.49
C ALA A 201 -3.95 25.34 -5.69
N CYS A 202 -3.34 26.43 -6.10
CA CYS A 202 -3.52 27.75 -5.51
C CYS A 202 -3.34 28.86 -6.54
N PHE A 203 -3.82 30.05 -6.17
CA PHE A 203 -3.53 31.30 -6.86
C PHE A 203 -2.71 32.20 -5.94
N ILE A 204 -1.79 32.94 -6.50
CA ILE A 204 -0.78 33.72 -5.77
C ILE A 204 -0.74 35.15 -6.30
N LYS A 205 -0.65 36.11 -5.39
CA LYS A 205 -0.47 37.51 -5.71
C LYS A 205 0.96 37.77 -6.21
N THR A 206 1.11 38.29 -7.43
CA THR A 206 2.40 38.44 -8.09
C THR A 206 3.34 39.39 -7.37
N SER A 207 2.82 40.51 -6.84
CA SER A 207 3.68 41.52 -6.14
C SER A 207 4.37 40.90 -4.92
N THR A 208 3.62 40.15 -4.09
CA THR A 208 4.18 39.53 -2.89
C THR A 208 5.11 38.35 -3.25
N ALA A 209 4.75 37.63 -4.31
CA ALA A 209 5.56 36.51 -4.81
C ALA A 209 6.93 36.92 -5.30
N LYS A 210 7.03 38.05 -6.03
CA LYS A 210 8.30 38.56 -6.57
C LYS A 210 9.29 39.04 -5.49
N GLU A 211 8.86 39.17 -4.24
CA GLU A 211 9.74 39.49 -3.10
C GLU A 211 10.51 38.29 -2.59
N LEU A 212 10.19 37.06 -3.07
CA LEU A 212 10.85 35.82 -2.69
C LEU A 212 11.44 35.14 -3.92
N GLN A 213 12.43 34.30 -3.69
CA GLN A 213 13.01 33.42 -4.70
C GLN A 213 12.84 31.98 -4.25
N PHE A 214 12.69 31.07 -5.24
CA PHE A 214 12.70 29.63 -4.97
C PHE A 214 14.12 29.19 -4.66
N ASN A 215 14.28 28.36 -3.62
CA ASN A 215 15.57 27.77 -3.29
C ASN A 215 15.94 26.68 -4.31
N GLU A 216 16.94 26.95 -5.15
CA GLU A 216 17.39 26.08 -6.22
C GLU A 216 18.14 24.83 -5.75
N GLN A 217 18.51 24.76 -4.47
CA GLN A 217 19.12 23.59 -3.84
C GLN A 217 18.08 22.50 -3.55
N LEU A 218 16.79 22.86 -3.48
CA LEU A 218 15.69 21.93 -3.24
C LEU A 218 15.17 21.34 -4.56
N ASN A 219 15.28 20.02 -4.73
CA ASN A 219 14.80 19.33 -5.90
C ASN A 219 13.32 18.94 -5.80
N TYR A 220 12.82 18.64 -4.59
CA TYR A 220 11.49 18.10 -4.36
C TYR A 220 10.59 19.02 -3.53
N ASP A 221 11.15 19.72 -2.53
CA ASP A 221 10.39 20.54 -1.58
C ASP A 221 10.44 22.06 -1.87
N ALA A 222 10.99 22.48 -3.01
CA ALA A 222 11.13 23.91 -3.36
C ALA A 222 9.78 24.66 -3.40
N GLY A 223 8.76 24.04 -3.93
CA GLY A 223 7.40 24.61 -3.98
C GLY A 223 6.75 24.70 -2.60
N ASN A 224 7.06 23.76 -1.72
CA ASN A 224 6.58 23.71 -0.33
C ASN A 224 7.25 24.81 0.50
N ASP A 225 8.58 24.93 0.43
CA ASP A 225 9.33 26.00 1.10
C ASP A 225 8.80 27.38 0.71
N TYR A 226 8.69 27.62 -0.59
CA TYR A 226 8.24 28.89 -1.13
C TYR A 226 6.83 29.29 -0.64
N ILE A 227 5.88 28.38 -0.72
CA ILE A 227 4.49 28.66 -0.36
C ILE A 227 4.29 28.83 1.14
N ILE A 228 5.06 28.13 1.98
CA ILE A 228 5.03 28.31 3.43
C ILE A 228 5.59 29.68 3.81
N ARG A 229 6.75 30.09 3.22
CA ARG A 229 7.34 31.43 3.43
C ARG A 229 6.39 32.54 3.01
N LEU A 230 5.68 32.34 1.92
CA LEU A 230 4.71 33.33 1.43
C LEU A 230 3.54 33.51 2.41
N GLN A 231 3.00 32.41 2.94
CA GLN A 231 1.92 32.44 3.92
C GLN A 231 2.35 33.06 5.26
N ALA A 232 3.62 32.92 5.63
CA ALA A 232 4.18 33.49 6.86
C ALA A 232 4.16 35.03 6.88
N LYS A 233 4.15 35.69 5.72
CA LYS A 233 4.10 37.15 5.64
C LYS A 233 2.80 37.75 6.22
N LYS A 234 1.69 37.05 6.07
CA LYS A 234 0.37 37.52 6.56
C LYS A 234 -0.28 36.61 7.59
N MET A 235 0.27 35.43 7.84
CA MET A 235 -0.28 34.44 8.76
C MET A 235 -1.74 34.10 8.46
N ALA A 236 -2.13 34.21 7.18
CA ALA A 236 -3.49 33.97 6.74
C ALA A 236 -3.53 33.61 5.25
N LEU A 237 -4.56 32.88 4.85
CA LEU A 237 -4.87 32.57 3.45
C LEU A 237 -6.38 32.57 3.21
N SER A 238 -6.77 32.65 1.94
CA SER A 238 -8.15 32.49 1.53
C SER A 238 -8.35 31.15 0.85
N THR A 239 -9.57 30.58 0.85
CA THR A 239 -9.91 29.36 0.14
C THR A 239 -11.04 29.59 -0.84
N VAL A 240 -11.09 28.78 -1.89
CA VAL A 240 -12.20 28.71 -2.85
C VAL A 240 -12.61 27.25 -3.01
N SER A 241 -13.92 26.97 -2.88
CA SER A 241 -14.45 25.60 -2.76
C SER A 241 -15.31 25.15 -3.94
N ASP A 242 -15.58 26.01 -4.90
CA ASP A 242 -16.40 25.75 -6.09
C ASP A 242 -15.60 25.31 -7.32
N CYS A 243 -14.29 25.35 -7.24
CA CYS A 243 -13.38 24.87 -8.26
C CYS A 243 -12.36 23.86 -7.70
N PHE A 244 -11.71 23.10 -8.57
CA PHE A 244 -10.73 22.13 -8.12
C PHE A 244 -9.57 21.93 -9.10
N TYR A 245 -8.44 21.54 -8.50
CA TYR A 245 -7.24 21.09 -9.17
C TYR A 245 -7.13 19.57 -9.10
N SER A 246 -6.74 18.90 -10.16
CA SER A 246 -6.63 17.45 -10.22
C SER A 246 -5.21 17.01 -10.50
N PHE A 247 -4.55 16.47 -9.48
CA PHE A 247 -3.23 15.85 -9.61
C PHE A 247 -3.34 14.51 -10.35
N ARG A 248 -2.58 14.36 -11.41
CA ARG A 248 -2.49 13.10 -12.14
C ARG A 248 -1.43 12.21 -11.50
N MET A 249 -1.88 11.23 -10.74
CA MET A 249 -0.98 10.26 -10.08
C MET A 249 -0.61 9.11 -11.02
N PRO A 250 0.66 8.71 -11.08
CA PRO A 250 1.09 7.59 -11.92
C PRO A 250 0.64 6.22 -11.40
N GLN A 251 0.19 6.09 -10.14
CA GLN A 251 -0.17 4.84 -9.47
C GLN A 251 -1.49 4.90 -8.70
N GLU A 252 -2.00 3.71 -8.32
CA GLU A 252 -3.13 3.53 -7.40
C GLU A 252 -2.82 4.01 -5.97
N ASP A 253 -1.56 4.07 -5.58
CA ASP A 253 -1.10 4.64 -4.33
C ASP A 253 -1.18 6.18 -4.40
N GLN A 254 -2.08 6.73 -3.62
CA GLN A 254 -2.36 8.18 -3.54
C GLN A 254 -1.33 8.95 -2.72
N PHE A 255 -0.10 8.48 -2.67
CA PHE A 255 0.98 9.12 -1.95
C PHE A 255 1.70 10.10 -2.89
N MET A 256 1.48 11.39 -2.71
CA MET A 256 2.03 12.44 -3.59
C MET A 256 3.56 12.51 -3.57
N TYR A 257 4.19 12.09 -2.47
CA TYR A 257 5.64 12.01 -2.34
C TYR A 257 6.21 10.64 -2.74
N TYR A 258 5.46 9.85 -3.50
CA TYR A 258 5.94 8.53 -3.95
C TYR A 258 7.25 8.62 -4.71
N LEU A 259 7.38 9.58 -5.62
CA LEU A 259 8.60 9.77 -6.40
C LEU A 259 9.78 10.26 -5.54
N PRO A 260 9.67 11.34 -4.76
CA PRO A 260 10.74 11.77 -3.86
C PRO A 260 11.21 10.69 -2.89
N ALA A 261 10.30 9.87 -2.38
CA ALA A 261 10.60 8.82 -1.40
C ALA A 261 11.59 7.75 -1.91
N HIS A 262 11.88 7.69 -3.22
CA HIS A 262 12.84 6.76 -3.80
C HIS A 262 14.27 7.33 -3.88
N PHE A 263 14.46 8.60 -3.57
CA PHE A 263 15.75 9.29 -3.66
C PHE A 263 16.28 9.61 -2.27
N LYS A 264 17.56 9.26 -2.02
CA LYS A 264 18.18 9.46 -0.72
C LYS A 264 18.33 10.93 -0.36
N GLU A 265 18.56 11.77 -1.36
CA GLU A 265 18.74 13.21 -1.22
C GLU A 265 17.54 13.87 -0.53
N TRP A 266 16.32 13.37 -0.77
CA TRP A 266 15.11 13.86 -0.10
C TRP A 266 15.11 13.64 1.41
N TYR A 267 15.78 12.56 1.89
CA TYR A 267 15.93 12.29 3.32
C TYR A 267 17.13 12.97 3.94
N THR A 268 18.20 13.12 3.17
CA THR A 268 19.51 13.60 3.64
C THR A 268 19.64 15.12 3.54
N GLU A 269 20.19 15.63 2.44
CA GLU A 269 20.53 17.05 2.27
C GLU A 269 19.27 17.91 2.29
N GLU A 270 18.26 17.53 1.51
CA GLU A 270 17.08 18.37 1.32
C GLU A 270 16.23 18.52 2.59
N THR A 271 16.24 17.51 3.50
CA THR A 271 15.54 17.63 4.78
C THR A 271 16.09 18.79 5.63
N THR A 272 17.41 18.99 5.65
CA THR A 272 18.05 20.08 6.39
C THR A 272 17.97 21.40 5.66
N GLU A 273 18.25 21.43 4.38
CA GLU A 273 18.21 22.64 3.53
C GLU A 273 16.83 23.27 3.43
N PHE A 274 15.77 22.47 3.66
CA PHE A 274 14.39 22.92 3.70
C PHE A 274 13.97 23.33 5.12
N LEU A 275 14.04 22.41 6.09
CA LEU A 275 13.34 22.57 7.36
C LEU A 275 14.10 23.43 8.39
N ILE A 276 15.44 23.42 8.38
CA ILE A 276 16.21 24.22 9.32
C ILE A 276 16.09 25.72 8.99
N PRO A 277 16.30 26.18 7.73
CA PRO A 277 16.08 27.58 7.38
C PRO A 277 14.65 28.02 7.65
N LEU A 278 13.66 27.19 7.29
CA LEU A 278 12.24 27.50 7.52
C LEU A 278 11.94 27.79 9.01
N LEU A 279 12.48 26.98 9.92
CA LEU A 279 12.28 27.13 11.37
C LEU A 279 13.14 28.24 12.00
N SER A 280 14.31 28.54 11.40
CA SER A 280 15.28 29.48 11.97
C SER A 280 15.04 30.91 11.52
N GLU A 281 14.63 31.11 10.26
CA GLU A 281 14.47 32.42 9.63
C GLU A 281 13.10 33.03 9.83
N ILE A 282 12.04 32.21 9.82
CA ILE A 282 10.67 32.72 9.99
C ILE A 282 10.39 32.94 11.48
N LYS A 283 10.30 34.17 11.89
CA LYS A 283 10.03 34.57 13.29
C LYS A 283 8.85 35.55 13.35
N ASP A 284 8.09 35.45 14.42
CA ASP A 284 7.03 36.40 14.77
C ASP A 284 7.68 37.68 15.43
N GLU A 285 6.84 38.63 15.79
CA GLU A 285 7.23 39.86 16.48
C GLU A 285 7.94 39.63 17.83
N ASN A 286 7.82 38.45 18.42
CA ASN A 286 8.45 38.04 19.67
C ASN A 286 9.73 37.22 19.43
N GLY A 287 10.18 37.06 18.20
CA GLY A 287 11.35 36.27 17.82
C GLY A 287 11.12 34.75 17.88
N LYS A 288 9.85 34.27 17.98
CA LYS A 288 9.49 32.84 18.01
C LYS A 288 9.08 32.38 16.64
N THR A 289 9.39 31.12 16.32
CA THR A 289 8.89 30.46 15.12
C THR A 289 7.38 30.29 15.23
N PRO A 290 6.56 30.82 14.28
CA PRO A 290 5.11 30.67 14.31
C PRO A 290 4.68 29.20 14.36
N GLU A 291 3.62 28.90 15.11
CA GLU A 291 3.17 27.52 15.31
C GLU A 291 2.85 26.80 13.99
N PHE A 292 2.29 27.50 12.99
CA PHE A 292 1.97 26.86 11.71
C PHE A 292 3.23 26.41 10.95
N VAL A 293 4.33 27.14 11.07
CA VAL A 293 5.63 26.76 10.49
C VAL A 293 6.17 25.51 11.17
N GLN A 294 6.06 25.45 12.51
CA GLN A 294 6.42 24.26 13.27
C GLN A 294 5.55 23.03 12.88
N VAL A 295 4.24 23.25 12.67
CA VAL A 295 3.31 22.21 12.21
C VAL A 295 3.64 21.77 10.79
N ALA A 296 4.02 22.68 9.90
CA ALA A 296 4.48 22.36 8.55
C ALA A 296 5.76 21.51 8.58
N ALA A 297 6.73 21.88 9.42
CA ALA A 297 7.95 21.09 9.58
C ALA A 297 7.65 19.67 10.12
N MET A 298 6.79 19.56 11.15
CA MET A 298 6.33 18.24 11.65
C MET A 298 5.60 17.42 10.57
N PHE A 299 4.82 18.07 9.71
CA PHE A 299 4.15 17.42 8.59
C PHE A 299 5.18 16.79 7.63
N HIS A 300 6.21 17.55 7.23
CA HIS A 300 7.25 17.08 6.31
C HIS A 300 8.14 15.98 6.92
N ILE A 301 8.43 16.04 8.22
CA ILE A 301 9.08 14.94 8.94
C ILE A 301 8.17 13.71 8.92
N ALA A 302 6.89 13.86 9.30
CA ALA A 302 5.94 12.76 9.38
C ALA A 302 5.72 12.07 8.02
N ILE A 303 5.74 12.80 6.90
CA ILE A 303 5.66 12.22 5.55
C ILE A 303 6.87 11.32 5.25
N ARG A 304 8.09 11.75 5.59
CA ARG A 304 9.30 10.96 5.39
C ARG A 304 9.25 9.66 6.20
N PHE A 305 8.75 9.73 7.42
CA PHE A 305 8.51 8.54 8.24
C PHE A 305 7.41 7.64 7.66
N LEU A 306 6.30 8.20 7.18
CA LEU A 306 5.22 7.44 6.54
C LEU A 306 5.69 6.72 5.28
N ALA A 307 6.56 7.33 4.49
CA ALA A 307 7.16 6.72 3.31
C ALA A 307 8.00 5.47 3.67
N ASN A 308 8.50 5.40 4.89
CA ASN A 308 9.30 4.30 5.42
C ASN A 308 8.58 3.46 6.48
N LEU A 309 7.27 3.45 6.46
CA LEU A 309 6.47 2.57 7.31
C LEU A 309 6.77 1.10 6.96
N ASP A 310 7.09 0.32 7.99
CA ASP A 310 7.46 -1.10 7.87
C ASP A 310 8.66 -1.34 6.92
N ASN A 311 9.60 -0.41 6.86
CA ASN A 311 10.83 -0.47 6.06
C ASN A 311 10.61 -0.53 4.53
N ARG A 312 9.53 0.00 4.01
CA ARG A 312 9.24 -0.03 2.56
C ARG A 312 10.39 0.53 1.71
N ASN A 313 11.04 1.59 2.21
CA ASN A 313 12.14 2.29 1.52
C ASN A 313 13.46 2.27 2.32
N LYS A 314 13.64 1.36 3.29
CA LYS A 314 14.86 1.25 4.11
C LYS A 314 16.15 1.20 3.27
N ARG A 315 16.06 0.72 2.02
CA ARG A 315 17.21 0.53 1.14
C ARG A 315 17.60 1.76 0.31
N THR A 316 16.89 2.85 0.47
CA THR A 316 17.27 4.13 -0.16
C THR A 316 18.51 4.70 0.50
N MET A 317 18.72 4.41 1.79
CA MET A 317 19.85 4.84 2.59
C MET A 317 20.56 3.62 3.20
N ASN A 318 21.89 3.67 3.30
CA ASN A 318 22.66 2.72 4.11
C ASN A 318 22.50 3.02 5.60
N ASP A 319 23.09 2.22 6.48
CA ASP A 319 22.92 2.37 7.94
C ASP A 319 23.57 3.66 8.47
N GLU A 320 24.69 4.11 7.90
CA GLU A 320 25.36 5.37 8.26
C GLU A 320 24.52 6.58 7.82
N GLU A 321 24.04 6.58 6.58
CA GLU A 321 23.14 7.62 6.06
C GLU A 321 21.83 7.70 6.87
N LEU A 322 21.30 6.56 7.30
CA LEU A 322 20.13 6.49 8.16
C LEU A 322 20.38 7.08 9.55
N GLN A 323 21.54 6.80 10.16
CA GLN A 323 21.93 7.41 11.43
C GLN A 323 22.08 8.93 11.28
N GLY A 324 22.73 9.38 10.20
CA GLY A 324 22.83 10.80 9.85
C GLY A 324 21.47 11.46 9.69
N PHE A 325 20.52 10.79 9.04
CA PHE A 325 19.14 11.27 8.91
C PHE A 325 18.46 11.44 10.28
N PHE A 326 18.59 10.48 11.21
CA PHE A 326 18.04 10.63 12.57
C PHE A 326 18.67 11.80 13.35
N GLN A 327 19.98 12.04 13.20
CA GLN A 327 20.63 13.21 13.80
C GLN A 327 20.06 14.53 13.24
N LYS A 328 19.84 14.62 11.93
CA LYS A 328 19.19 15.77 11.28
C LYS A 328 17.76 15.96 11.77
N VAL A 329 16.97 14.89 11.85
CA VAL A 329 15.61 14.93 12.41
C VAL A 329 15.63 15.42 13.86
N ARG A 330 16.56 14.93 14.68
CA ARG A 330 16.73 15.41 16.07
C ARG A 330 17.02 16.90 16.13
N ALA A 331 17.95 17.40 15.30
CA ALA A 331 18.27 18.82 15.22
C ALA A 331 17.03 19.66 14.86
N ILE A 332 16.23 19.20 13.89
CA ILE A 332 14.99 19.88 13.51
C ILE A 332 13.95 19.84 14.63
N LEU A 333 13.76 18.69 15.29
CA LEU A 333 12.81 18.56 16.40
C LEU A 333 13.17 19.45 17.59
N ASN A 334 14.48 19.73 17.81
CA ASN A 334 14.93 20.67 18.84
C ASN A 334 14.55 22.13 18.55
N LEU A 335 14.24 22.47 17.30
CA LEU A 335 13.71 23.79 16.91
C LEU A 335 12.18 23.88 17.02
N ILE A 336 11.49 22.78 17.39
CA ILE A 336 10.05 22.67 17.46
C ILE A 336 9.62 22.52 18.93
N ASP A 337 8.60 23.26 19.34
CA ASP A 337 8.04 23.20 20.68
C ASP A 337 7.41 21.83 20.97
N ASP A 338 7.63 21.28 22.17
CA ASP A 338 7.04 20.00 22.60
C ASP A 338 5.50 20.01 22.49
N ALA A 339 4.87 21.16 22.77
CA ALA A 339 3.42 21.32 22.64
C ALA A 339 2.94 21.08 21.18
N THR A 340 3.76 21.42 20.18
CA THR A 340 3.47 21.15 18.76
C THR A 340 3.69 19.67 18.44
N ILE A 341 4.79 19.06 18.89
CA ILE A 341 5.10 17.64 18.68
C ILE A 341 4.01 16.75 19.30
N LEU A 342 3.56 17.08 20.51
CA LEU A 342 2.56 16.29 21.26
C LEU A 342 1.13 16.52 20.76
N ASN A 343 0.86 17.56 19.98
CA ASN A 343 -0.47 17.85 19.51
C ASN A 343 -0.87 17.00 18.31
N LYS A 344 -1.28 15.78 18.61
CA LYS A 344 -1.75 14.76 17.64
C LYS A 344 -2.81 15.24 16.63
N ASN A 345 -3.50 16.33 16.91
CA ASN A 345 -4.57 16.82 16.03
C ASN A 345 -4.05 17.73 14.93
N LYS A 346 -2.82 18.23 15.04
CA LYS A 346 -2.25 19.20 14.11
C LYS A 346 -1.54 18.57 12.90
N TYR A 347 -0.99 17.36 13.04
CA TYR A 347 -0.36 16.64 11.92
C TYR A 347 -0.94 15.21 11.75
N LYS A 348 -2.20 15.12 11.37
CA LYS A 348 -2.98 13.86 11.26
C LYS A 348 -2.55 12.88 10.17
N ILE A 349 -1.41 13.05 9.55
CA ILE A 349 -0.93 12.18 8.46
C ILE A 349 -0.71 10.76 8.93
N LEU A 350 -0.18 10.58 10.14
CA LEU A 350 0.04 9.29 10.73
C LEU A 350 -1.23 8.79 11.41
N LYS A 351 -1.75 7.65 11.01
CA LYS A 351 -2.91 6.98 11.62
C LYS A 351 -2.76 6.78 13.14
N TYR A 352 -1.57 6.93 13.65
CA TYR A 352 -1.15 6.57 15.01
C TYR A 352 -0.57 7.78 15.72
N SER A 353 -1.36 8.83 15.82
CA SER A 353 -0.88 10.16 16.19
C SER A 353 -0.27 10.27 17.59
N ALA A 354 -0.79 9.56 18.60
CA ALA A 354 -0.21 9.61 19.95
C ALA A 354 1.12 8.83 20.02
N GLU A 355 1.15 7.65 19.40
CA GLU A 355 2.35 6.80 19.34
C GLU A 355 3.46 7.44 18.51
N ALA A 356 3.10 8.13 17.42
CA ALA A 356 4.05 8.86 16.61
C ALA A 356 4.61 10.09 17.34
N ALA A 357 3.75 10.82 18.06
CA ALA A 357 4.20 11.95 18.89
C ALA A 357 5.23 11.51 19.93
N LEU A 358 4.96 10.41 20.63
CA LEU A 358 5.90 9.84 21.59
C LEU A 358 7.20 9.33 20.93
N MET A 359 7.10 8.76 19.72
CA MET A 359 8.28 8.36 18.95
C MET A 359 9.16 9.58 18.62
N PHE A 360 8.56 10.67 18.17
CA PHE A 360 9.31 11.91 17.89
C PHE A 360 9.92 12.52 19.15
N GLU A 361 9.22 12.48 20.29
CA GLU A 361 9.78 12.90 21.57
C GLU A 361 10.98 12.02 22.00
N ARG A 362 10.92 10.70 21.78
CA ARG A 362 12.08 9.81 21.99
C ARG A 362 13.25 10.17 21.10
N ILE A 363 13.00 10.45 19.83
CA ILE A 363 14.05 10.88 18.88
C ILE A 363 14.66 12.22 19.33
N LYS A 364 13.82 13.17 19.76
CA LYS A 364 14.26 14.49 20.24
C LYS A 364 15.17 14.40 21.48
N ASN A 365 14.71 13.65 22.47
CA ASN A 365 15.32 13.64 23.82
C ASN A 365 16.35 12.52 24.01
N ASP A 366 16.41 11.53 23.12
CA ASP A 366 17.27 10.33 23.22
C ASP A 366 17.06 9.49 24.49
N ASN A 367 15.87 9.53 25.07
CA ASN A 367 15.55 8.91 26.34
C ASN A 367 14.19 8.19 26.30
N ASP A 368 14.02 7.23 27.22
CA ASP A 368 12.72 6.67 27.52
C ASP A 368 11.76 7.74 28.05
N ILE A 369 10.48 7.51 27.79
CA ILE A 369 9.40 8.44 28.09
C ILE A 369 8.63 7.94 29.31
N ASP A 370 8.64 8.70 30.41
CA ASP A 370 7.81 8.45 31.56
C ASP A 370 6.39 8.98 31.33
N LEU A 371 5.43 8.07 31.35
CA LEU A 371 4.01 8.39 31.23
C LEU A 371 3.40 8.57 32.63
N SER A 372 2.65 9.64 32.80
CA SER A 372 1.84 9.85 34.01
C SER A 372 0.37 9.48 33.75
N TYR A 373 -0.35 9.12 34.83
CA TYR A 373 -1.72 8.66 34.78
C TYR A 373 -2.62 9.51 35.68
N THR A 374 -3.70 10.01 35.11
CA THR A 374 -4.72 10.76 35.85
C THR A 374 -6.04 10.00 35.85
N TYR A 375 -6.63 9.80 37.03
CA TYR A 375 -7.85 9.01 37.23
C TYR A 375 -9.06 9.92 37.31
N PHE A 376 -10.10 9.63 36.52
CA PHE A 376 -11.32 10.41 36.51
C PHE A 376 -12.55 9.56 36.14
N LYS A 377 -13.52 9.42 37.07
CA LYS A 377 -14.85 8.80 36.84
C LYS A 377 -14.81 7.49 36.04
N ARG A 378 -14.11 6.47 36.48
CA ARG A 378 -13.95 5.17 35.80
C ARG A 378 -13.21 5.26 34.47
N ASN A 379 -12.36 6.23 34.32
CA ASN A 379 -11.49 6.38 33.17
C ASN A 379 -10.08 6.75 33.62
N VAL A 380 -9.10 6.38 32.83
CA VAL A 380 -7.70 6.72 33.04
C VAL A 380 -7.21 7.52 31.86
N ARG A 381 -6.61 8.67 32.13
CA ARG A 381 -5.98 9.52 31.11
C ARG A 381 -4.47 9.31 31.18
N ILE A 382 -3.85 9.24 30.03
CA ILE A 382 -2.42 9.10 29.88
C ILE A 382 -1.86 10.44 29.45
N ASN A 383 -0.89 10.93 30.23
CA ASN A 383 -0.27 12.23 30.00
C ASN A 383 1.25 12.08 29.84
N PHE A 384 1.85 13.04 29.17
CA PHE A 384 3.29 13.25 29.10
C PHE A 384 3.57 14.74 29.15
N LYS A 385 4.50 15.19 30.02
CA LYS A 385 4.81 16.62 30.23
C LYS A 385 3.54 17.48 30.40
N ASP A 386 2.61 17.06 31.25
CA ASP A 386 1.32 17.72 31.53
C ASP A 386 0.35 17.80 30.32
N VAL A 387 0.68 17.20 29.17
CA VAL A 387 -0.18 17.10 28.01
C VAL A 387 -0.97 15.78 28.03
N GLU A 388 -2.32 15.87 27.99
CA GLU A 388 -3.16 14.67 27.83
C GLU A 388 -2.97 14.08 26.42
N LEU A 389 -2.34 12.91 26.34
CA LEU A 389 -2.15 12.20 25.09
C LEU A 389 -3.43 11.48 24.64
N LEU A 390 -4.05 10.73 25.55
CA LEU A 390 -5.31 10.03 25.32
C LEU A 390 -6.00 9.58 26.60
N ALA A 391 -7.31 9.32 26.51
CA ALA A 391 -8.08 8.65 27.53
C ALA A 391 -8.31 7.17 27.15
N ILE A 392 -8.06 6.24 28.08
CA ILE A 392 -8.15 4.79 27.80
C ILE A 392 -9.53 4.38 27.32
N SER A 393 -10.59 4.99 27.80
CA SER A 393 -11.97 4.72 27.35
C SER A 393 -12.19 5.01 25.84
N THR A 394 -11.30 5.77 25.19
CA THR A 394 -11.35 6.03 23.76
C THR A 394 -10.69 4.93 22.94
N LEU A 395 -9.92 4.07 23.59
CA LEU A 395 -9.25 2.94 22.94
C LEU A 395 -10.25 1.81 22.63
N LYS A 396 -9.90 1.02 21.64
CA LYS A 396 -10.74 -0.09 21.17
C LYS A 396 -9.94 -1.36 21.03
N VAL A 397 -10.52 -2.46 21.47
CA VAL A 397 -10.05 -3.78 21.09
C VAL A 397 -10.38 -4.01 19.62
N GLY A 398 -9.36 -4.32 18.84
CA GLY A 398 -9.49 -4.63 17.42
C GLY A 398 -9.71 -6.12 17.21
N ILE A 399 -10.84 -6.51 16.65
CA ILE A 399 -11.13 -7.89 16.25
C ILE A 399 -10.66 -8.09 14.81
N HIS A 400 -9.72 -9.02 14.62
CA HIS A 400 -9.20 -9.41 13.31
C HIS A 400 -9.97 -10.61 12.73
N VAL A 401 -10.12 -11.65 13.55
CA VAL A 401 -10.83 -12.88 13.18
C VAL A 401 -11.90 -13.16 14.23
N MET A 402 -13.08 -13.54 13.78
CA MET A 402 -14.14 -14.10 14.60
C MET A 402 -14.74 -15.28 13.87
N GLU A 403 -14.72 -16.46 14.49
CA GLU A 403 -15.21 -17.69 13.86
C GLU A 403 -15.82 -18.64 14.87
N TYR A 404 -16.56 -19.60 14.39
CA TYR A 404 -17.07 -20.72 15.18
C TYR A 404 -16.36 -21.99 14.76
N HIS A 405 -15.71 -22.64 15.70
CA HIS A 405 -14.96 -23.86 15.45
C HIS A 405 -15.05 -24.81 16.64
N ASN A 406 -15.37 -26.07 16.39
CA ASN A 406 -15.48 -27.12 17.40
C ASN A 406 -16.36 -26.76 18.63
N GLY A 407 -17.45 -26.04 18.43
CA GLY A 407 -18.35 -25.64 19.53
C GLY A 407 -18.00 -24.34 20.22
N GLN A 408 -16.86 -23.75 19.91
CA GLN A 408 -16.35 -22.52 20.52
C GLN A 408 -16.48 -21.31 19.59
N LEU A 409 -16.70 -20.13 20.15
CA LEU A 409 -16.48 -18.85 19.53
C LEU A 409 -15.02 -18.49 19.69
N VAL A 410 -14.31 -18.42 18.58
CA VAL A 410 -12.89 -18.10 18.53
C VAL A 410 -12.67 -16.67 18.04
N ILE A 411 -11.87 -15.91 18.76
CA ILE A 411 -11.55 -14.51 18.45
C ILE A 411 -10.02 -14.31 18.48
N ASP A 412 -9.48 -13.84 17.37
CA ASP A 412 -8.14 -13.27 17.33
C ASP A 412 -8.25 -11.75 17.32
N GLY A 413 -7.66 -11.12 18.30
CA GLY A 413 -7.74 -9.68 18.48
C GLY A 413 -6.40 -9.02 18.76
N SER A 414 -6.44 -7.69 18.77
CA SER A 414 -5.33 -6.87 19.20
C SER A 414 -5.81 -5.65 19.97
N PHE A 415 -4.99 -5.19 20.88
CA PHE A 415 -5.16 -3.92 21.55
C PHE A 415 -3.91 -3.06 21.32
N ARG A 416 -4.14 -1.81 20.99
CA ARG A 416 -3.09 -0.84 20.74
C ARG A 416 -3.20 0.26 21.76
N GLY A 417 -2.15 0.44 22.54
CA GLY A 417 -2.00 1.53 23.48
C GLY A 417 -0.58 2.06 23.44
N ILE A 418 -0.40 3.23 24.03
CA ILE A 418 0.92 3.85 24.20
C ILE A 418 1.59 3.38 25.50
N MET A 419 0.85 2.66 26.35
CA MET A 419 1.34 2.16 27.64
C MET A 419 2.21 0.92 27.45
N PRO A 420 3.27 0.74 28.26
CA PRO A 420 3.94 -0.52 28.47
C PRO A 420 2.96 -1.62 28.89
N PHE A 421 3.21 -2.88 28.50
CA PHE A 421 2.27 -3.99 28.75
C PHE A 421 2.14 -4.31 30.25
N GLU A 422 3.18 -4.07 31.01
CA GLU A 422 3.23 -4.22 32.47
C GLU A 422 2.29 -3.27 33.22
N ASN A 423 1.91 -2.17 32.62
CA ASN A 423 1.08 -1.14 33.25
C ASN A 423 -0.43 -1.39 33.11
N TYR A 424 -0.83 -2.46 32.44
CA TYR A 424 -2.24 -2.81 32.32
C TYR A 424 -2.46 -4.30 32.13
N LYS A 425 -3.64 -4.77 32.55
CA LYS A 425 -4.18 -6.09 32.23
C LYS A 425 -5.40 -5.94 31.34
N LEU A 426 -5.53 -6.79 30.33
CA LEU A 426 -6.65 -6.78 29.41
C LEU A 426 -7.56 -7.99 29.67
N TYR A 427 -8.85 -7.77 29.71
CA TYR A 427 -9.85 -8.80 30.00
C TYR A 427 -10.96 -8.83 28.94
N ALA A 428 -11.45 -10.06 28.68
CA ALA A 428 -12.73 -10.30 28.02
C ALA A 428 -13.74 -10.79 29.07
N SER A 429 -14.87 -10.12 29.17
CA SER A 429 -15.97 -10.59 30.04
C SER A 429 -17.03 -11.24 29.20
N PHE A 430 -17.29 -12.51 29.46
CA PHE A 430 -18.28 -13.30 28.78
C PHE A 430 -19.21 -13.99 29.75
N ASN A 431 -20.51 -13.65 29.70
CA ASN A 431 -21.55 -14.18 30.60
C ASN A 431 -21.27 -13.96 32.10
N GLY A 432 -20.53 -12.92 32.46
CA GLY A 432 -20.14 -12.63 33.85
C GLY A 432 -18.88 -13.34 34.31
N ILE A 433 -18.21 -14.09 33.43
CA ILE A 433 -16.89 -14.69 33.67
C ILE A 433 -15.85 -13.79 33.00
N ASP A 434 -14.85 -13.40 33.70
CA ASP A 434 -13.75 -12.57 33.21
C ASP A 434 -12.55 -13.47 32.84
N TYR A 435 -12.10 -13.34 31.61
CA TYR A 435 -10.95 -14.04 31.05
C TYR A 435 -9.82 -13.02 30.86
N GLU A 436 -8.73 -13.21 31.55
CA GLU A 436 -7.51 -12.43 31.34
C GLU A 436 -6.93 -12.80 30.00
N LEU A 437 -6.61 -11.81 29.17
CA LEU A 437 -6.05 -12.02 27.85
C LEU A 437 -4.53 -12.01 27.93
N GLU A 438 -3.92 -13.02 27.36
CA GLU A 438 -2.46 -13.13 27.30
C GLU A 438 -1.92 -12.62 25.97
N ASN A 439 -0.79 -11.88 26.05
CA ASN A 439 -0.11 -11.44 24.84
C ASN A 439 0.63 -12.61 24.19
N ASN A 440 0.33 -12.87 22.93
CA ASN A 440 0.94 -13.97 22.18
C ASN A 440 1.94 -13.50 21.12
N ASP A 441 2.30 -12.23 21.11
CA ASP A 441 3.30 -11.62 20.25
C ASP A 441 3.18 -11.94 18.74
N ARG A 442 1.96 -12.22 18.26
CA ARG A 442 1.72 -12.60 16.84
C ARG A 442 1.95 -11.49 15.83
N TYR A 443 2.07 -10.26 16.27
CA TYR A 443 2.24 -9.12 15.40
C TYR A 443 3.57 -8.44 15.65
N SER A 444 4.22 -8.09 14.56
CA SER A 444 5.41 -7.26 14.64
C SER A 444 5.09 -5.87 15.18
N LEU A 445 6.11 -5.23 15.68
CA LEU A 445 6.12 -3.81 15.99
C LEU A 445 5.81 -3.01 14.72
N THR A 446 5.02 -1.93 14.83
CA THR A 446 4.97 -0.93 13.76
C THR A 446 6.26 -0.12 13.81
N LYS A 447 7.01 -0.16 12.73
CA LYS A 447 8.32 0.47 12.61
C LYS A 447 8.32 1.54 11.53
N PHE A 448 9.00 2.65 11.80
CA PHE A 448 9.36 3.66 10.81
C PHE A 448 10.88 3.69 10.73
N PHE A 449 11.46 3.49 9.57
CA PHE A 449 12.91 3.35 9.38
C PHE A 449 13.56 2.31 10.31
N GLY A 450 12.85 1.27 10.69
CA GLY A 450 13.31 0.30 11.67
C GLY A 450 13.11 0.68 13.14
N VAL A 451 12.78 1.94 13.46
CA VAL A 451 12.48 2.40 14.82
C VAL A 451 11.04 2.03 15.21
N SER A 452 10.90 1.41 16.37
CA SER A 452 9.58 0.99 16.87
C SER A 452 8.78 2.19 17.37
N ALA A 453 7.63 2.47 16.75
CA ALA A 453 6.70 3.48 17.21
C ALA A 453 5.83 2.96 18.37
N TYR A 454 5.35 1.73 18.25
CA TYR A 454 4.54 1.05 19.30
C TYR A 454 4.52 -0.46 19.10
N LYS A 455 4.23 -1.18 20.16
CA LYS A 455 4.00 -2.63 20.20
C LYS A 455 2.50 -2.91 20.36
N LYS A 456 1.94 -3.83 19.58
CA LYS A 456 0.55 -4.27 19.74
C LYS A 456 0.49 -5.42 20.73
N PHE A 457 -0.43 -5.34 21.67
CA PHE A 457 -0.88 -6.48 22.41
C PHE A 457 -1.78 -7.33 21.51
N THR A 458 -1.48 -8.61 21.36
CA THR A 458 -2.27 -9.52 20.53
C THR A 458 -2.69 -10.73 21.34
N PHE A 459 -3.91 -11.23 21.09
CA PHE A 459 -4.46 -12.34 21.85
C PHE A 459 -5.27 -13.30 20.99
N HIS A 460 -5.41 -14.51 21.51
CA HIS A 460 -6.31 -15.53 21.01
C HIS A 460 -7.27 -15.91 22.14
N LEU A 461 -8.57 -15.89 21.87
CA LEU A 461 -9.62 -16.18 22.84
C LEU A 461 -10.56 -17.24 22.27
N ALA A 462 -10.78 -18.33 22.98
CA ALA A 462 -11.76 -19.36 22.67
C ALA A 462 -12.79 -19.42 23.80
N LEU A 463 -14.08 -19.28 23.46
CA LEU A 463 -15.19 -19.21 24.42
C LEU A 463 -16.18 -20.33 24.15
N ASP A 464 -16.49 -21.10 25.17
CA ASP A 464 -17.56 -22.10 25.10
C ASP A 464 -18.93 -21.42 25.12
N LEU A 465 -19.77 -21.73 24.14
CA LEU A 465 -21.11 -21.20 24.06
C LEU A 465 -22.06 -22.03 24.93
N GLU A 466 -22.69 -21.39 25.90
CA GLU A 466 -23.65 -22.02 26.79
C GLU A 466 -24.99 -22.27 26.08
N ARG A 467 -25.29 -23.53 25.76
CA ARG A 467 -26.53 -23.90 25.05
C ARG A 467 -27.81 -23.56 25.81
N ALA A 468 -27.76 -23.57 27.15
CA ALA A 468 -28.90 -23.22 27.96
C ALA A 468 -29.26 -21.74 27.95
N ARG A 469 -28.31 -20.85 27.64
CA ARG A 469 -28.54 -19.40 27.67
C ARG A 469 -29.10 -18.89 26.35
N ASN A 470 -30.19 -18.15 26.40
CA ASN A 470 -30.80 -17.51 25.24
C ASN A 470 -30.05 -16.25 24.79
N LYS A 471 -29.34 -15.56 25.68
CA LYS A 471 -28.57 -14.35 25.39
C LYS A 471 -27.22 -14.45 26.10
N GLN A 472 -26.17 -14.26 25.35
CA GLN A 472 -24.77 -14.28 25.81
C GLN A 472 -24.11 -12.98 25.34
N ARG A 473 -23.33 -12.36 26.22
CA ARG A 473 -22.74 -11.06 25.95
C ARG A 473 -21.24 -11.08 26.20
N LEU A 474 -20.48 -10.56 25.22
CA LEU A 474 -19.05 -10.39 25.29
C LEU A 474 -18.72 -8.89 25.22
N TYR A 475 -17.86 -8.42 26.11
CA TYR A 475 -17.27 -7.09 26.10
C TYR A 475 -15.84 -7.14 26.63
N PHE A 476 -15.07 -6.07 26.40
CA PHE A 476 -13.67 -5.98 26.79
C PHE A 476 -13.45 -4.80 27.73
N TYR A 477 -12.50 -4.96 28.64
CA TYR A 477 -12.07 -3.90 29.54
C TYR A 477 -10.57 -4.03 29.84
N ALA A 478 -9.94 -2.92 30.22
CA ALA A 478 -8.59 -2.89 30.79
C ALA A 478 -8.64 -2.59 32.27
N VAL A 479 -7.69 -3.13 33.01
CA VAL A 479 -7.39 -2.75 34.40
C VAL A 479 -6.05 -2.05 34.39
N VAL A 480 -6.02 -0.78 34.81
CA VAL A 480 -4.83 0.06 34.88
C VAL A 480 -4.69 0.57 36.31
N ASN A 481 -3.63 0.17 36.98
CA ASN A 481 -3.39 0.50 38.40
C ASN A 481 -4.63 0.22 39.32
N GLY A 482 -5.29 -0.93 39.08
CA GLY A 482 -6.49 -1.32 39.83
C GLY A 482 -7.82 -0.74 39.29
N GLU A 483 -7.78 0.28 38.44
CA GLU A 483 -8.99 0.90 37.86
C GLU A 483 -9.48 0.16 36.62
N ARG A 484 -10.76 -0.24 36.64
CA ARG A 484 -11.42 -0.90 35.49
C ARG A 484 -11.96 0.12 34.51
N VAL A 485 -11.52 0.05 33.26
CA VAL A 485 -11.97 0.91 32.15
C VAL A 485 -12.53 0.08 31.00
N ASN A 486 -13.81 0.27 30.67
CA ASN A 486 -14.45 -0.43 29.55
C ASN A 486 -13.88 0.07 28.21
N LEU A 487 -13.63 -0.86 27.31
CA LEU A 487 -13.06 -0.60 25.99
C LEU A 487 -14.11 -0.73 24.88
N GLY A 488 -13.97 0.06 23.84
CA GLY A 488 -14.74 -0.13 22.63
C GLY A 488 -14.30 -1.35 21.84
N ILE A 489 -15.08 -1.71 20.81
CA ILE A 489 -14.73 -2.77 19.85
C ILE A 489 -14.62 -2.16 18.45
N SER A 490 -13.59 -2.56 17.72
CA SER A 490 -13.43 -2.27 16.30
C SER A 490 -13.22 -3.56 15.51
N PHE A 491 -13.77 -3.61 14.30
CA PHE A 491 -13.66 -4.77 13.42
C PHE A 491 -12.65 -4.45 12.32
N LEU A 492 -11.40 -4.84 12.53
CA LEU A 492 -10.25 -4.38 11.73
C LEU A 492 -10.12 -5.11 10.40
N HIS A 493 -10.56 -6.38 10.36
CA HIS A 493 -10.39 -7.21 9.18
C HIS A 493 -11.74 -7.76 8.67
N HIS A 494 -11.76 -8.20 7.42
CA HIS A 494 -12.95 -8.82 6.82
C HIS A 494 -13.33 -10.16 7.47
N TRP A 495 -12.41 -10.82 8.19
CA TRP A 495 -12.67 -12.05 8.95
C TRP A 495 -13.36 -11.81 10.30
N ALA A 496 -13.56 -10.58 10.71
CA ALA A 496 -14.21 -10.25 11.97
C ALA A 496 -15.74 -10.51 11.98
N LYS A 497 -16.33 -10.95 10.86
CA LYS A 497 -17.75 -11.30 10.65
C LYS A 497 -18.73 -10.15 10.86
N LEU A 498 -18.47 -9.22 11.76
CA LEU A 498 -19.31 -8.07 12.10
C LEU A 498 -18.69 -6.74 11.63
N THR A 499 -19.49 -5.69 11.66
CA THR A 499 -19.06 -4.31 11.43
C THR A 499 -19.90 -3.34 12.25
N ALA A 500 -19.32 -2.21 12.64
CA ALA A 500 -20.05 -1.13 13.30
C ALA A 500 -20.86 -0.28 12.29
N SER A 501 -20.51 -0.32 11.01
CA SER A 501 -21.20 0.40 9.94
C SER A 501 -21.24 -0.43 8.65
N PRO A 502 -22.44 -0.62 8.06
CA PRO A 502 -23.76 -0.12 8.50
C PRO A 502 -24.23 -0.77 9.81
N LYS A 503 -25.13 -0.06 10.50
CA LYS A 503 -25.77 -0.58 11.73
C LYS A 503 -26.60 -1.82 11.42
N GLY A 504 -26.72 -2.73 12.39
CA GLY A 504 -27.51 -3.95 12.28
C GLY A 504 -26.79 -5.11 11.59
N ALA A 505 -25.47 -5.01 11.38
CA ALA A 505 -24.69 -6.14 10.92
C ALA A 505 -24.86 -7.35 11.85
N TYR A 506 -25.03 -8.50 11.26
CA TYR A 506 -25.17 -9.75 11.98
C TYR A 506 -24.37 -10.86 11.31
N TRP A 507 -24.00 -11.86 12.12
CA TRP A 507 -23.37 -13.09 11.67
C TRP A 507 -24.16 -14.30 12.20
N ARG A 508 -24.59 -15.16 11.29
CA ARG A 508 -25.25 -16.42 11.64
C ARG A 508 -24.27 -17.57 11.54
N PHE A 509 -24.18 -18.36 12.59
CA PHE A 509 -23.33 -19.55 12.68
C PHE A 509 -23.99 -20.58 13.60
N ASN A 510 -23.95 -21.84 13.20
CA ASN A 510 -24.61 -22.91 13.92
C ASN A 510 -26.04 -22.53 14.34
N GLU A 511 -26.39 -22.74 15.61
CA GLU A 511 -27.69 -22.39 16.21
C GLU A 511 -27.72 -20.95 16.78
N TYR A 512 -26.70 -20.10 16.47
CA TYR A 512 -26.55 -18.78 17.04
C TYR A 512 -26.55 -17.67 15.99
N THR A 513 -26.85 -16.47 16.45
CA THR A 513 -26.67 -15.23 15.73
C THR A 513 -25.90 -14.24 16.61
N ALA A 514 -24.80 -13.68 16.11
CA ALA A 514 -24.08 -12.59 16.76
C ALA A 514 -24.42 -11.24 16.12
N VAL A 515 -24.53 -10.20 16.94
CA VAL A 515 -24.70 -8.80 16.53
C VAL A 515 -23.77 -7.90 17.36
N TYR A 516 -23.39 -6.78 16.80
CA TYR A 516 -22.69 -5.73 17.54
C TYR A 516 -23.69 -4.74 18.12
N ASP A 517 -23.67 -4.56 19.42
CA ASP A 517 -24.56 -3.68 20.16
C ASP A 517 -23.80 -2.95 21.27
N SER A 518 -23.74 -1.62 21.16
CA SER A 518 -23.26 -0.74 22.22
C SER A 518 -21.92 -1.16 22.84
N ASN A 519 -20.89 -1.31 22.02
CA ASN A 519 -19.55 -1.79 22.39
C ASN A 519 -19.51 -3.22 22.96
N THR A 520 -20.53 -4.05 22.68
CA THR A 520 -20.58 -5.44 23.06
C THR A 520 -20.93 -6.32 21.86
N ILE A 521 -20.59 -7.59 21.92
CA ILE A 521 -21.07 -8.61 21.00
C ILE A 521 -22.15 -9.42 21.70
N LEU A 522 -23.37 -9.31 21.20
CA LEU A 522 -24.52 -10.04 21.71
C LEU A 522 -24.75 -11.29 20.85
N ILE A 523 -24.75 -12.46 21.48
CA ILE A 523 -25.00 -13.76 20.87
C ILE A 523 -26.35 -14.27 21.35
N THR A 524 -27.21 -14.66 20.41
CA THR A 524 -28.56 -15.17 20.70
C THR A 524 -28.82 -16.45 19.93
N LYS A 525 -29.70 -17.31 20.39
CA LYS A 525 -30.18 -18.45 19.60
C LYS A 525 -30.83 -17.94 18.31
N ALA A 526 -30.49 -18.57 17.19
CA ALA A 526 -30.97 -18.17 15.88
C ALA A 526 -32.30 -18.85 15.57
N SER A 527 -33.25 -18.07 15.09
CA SER A 527 -34.45 -18.59 14.40
C SER A 527 -34.52 -18.05 12.97
N ALA A 528 -35.23 -18.72 12.10
CA ALA A 528 -35.45 -18.26 10.72
C ALA A 528 -36.13 -16.88 10.70
N LYS A 529 -37.14 -16.68 11.56
CA LYS A 529 -37.88 -15.41 11.70
C LYS A 529 -36.98 -14.25 12.17
N ASP A 530 -36.13 -14.54 13.16
CA ASP A 530 -35.23 -13.55 13.73
C ASP A 530 -34.10 -13.20 12.73
N THR A 531 -33.56 -14.21 12.04
CA THR A 531 -32.56 -14.00 10.98
C THR A 531 -33.13 -13.14 9.84
N PHE A 532 -34.35 -13.40 9.43
CA PHE A 532 -35.03 -12.59 8.40
C PHE A 532 -35.23 -11.15 8.85
N LYS A 533 -35.67 -10.92 10.09
CA LYS A 533 -35.80 -9.55 10.64
C LYS A 533 -34.46 -8.80 10.65
N LYS A 534 -33.39 -9.48 11.08
CA LYS A 534 -32.04 -8.89 11.07
C LYS A 534 -31.57 -8.57 9.65
N GLU A 535 -31.84 -9.43 8.68
CA GLU A 535 -31.51 -9.16 7.29
C GLU A 535 -32.25 -7.94 6.73
N ILE A 536 -33.56 -7.85 6.96
CA ILE A 536 -34.33 -6.68 6.52
C ILE A 536 -33.80 -5.38 7.18
N HIS A 537 -33.50 -5.44 8.47
CA HIS A 537 -32.91 -4.29 9.17
C HIS A 537 -31.57 -3.90 8.58
N PHE A 538 -30.69 -4.85 8.31
CA PHE A 538 -29.39 -4.61 7.72
C PHE A 538 -29.48 -4.11 6.27
N LEU A 539 -30.40 -4.64 5.47
CA LEU A 539 -30.67 -4.19 4.12
C LEU A 539 -31.12 -2.72 4.08
N ARG A 540 -32.01 -2.29 5.00
CA ARG A 540 -32.44 -0.89 5.13
C ARG A 540 -31.26 0.04 5.38
N ASN A 541 -30.28 -0.37 6.20
CA ASN A 541 -29.08 0.42 6.50
C ASN A 541 -27.99 0.31 5.40
N THR A 542 -28.05 -0.73 4.57
CA THR A 542 -27.13 -0.95 3.45
C THR A 542 -27.52 -0.13 2.22
N PHE A 543 -28.80 -0.03 1.92
CA PHE A 543 -29.33 0.62 0.72
C PHE A 543 -28.81 2.07 0.51
N PRO A 544 -28.87 2.96 1.52
CA PRO A 544 -28.39 4.34 1.35
C PRO A 544 -26.87 4.44 1.21
N GLN A 545 -26.11 3.44 1.70
CA GLN A 545 -24.65 3.41 1.62
C GLN A 545 -24.15 2.76 0.33
N SER A 546 -24.85 1.73 -0.19
CA SER A 546 -24.48 1.03 -1.41
C SER A 546 -25.64 0.22 -2.01
N LYS A 547 -26.25 0.78 -3.05
CA LYS A 547 -27.30 0.07 -3.83
C LYS A 547 -26.78 -1.24 -4.42
N SER A 548 -25.54 -1.26 -4.89
CA SER A 548 -24.91 -2.47 -5.44
C SER A 548 -24.82 -3.59 -4.40
N MET A 549 -24.40 -3.29 -3.16
CA MET A 549 -24.28 -4.29 -2.10
C MET A 549 -25.65 -4.74 -1.59
N PHE A 550 -26.63 -3.87 -1.55
CA PHE A 550 -28.03 -4.24 -1.30
C PHE A 550 -28.50 -5.29 -2.28
N LEU A 551 -28.34 -5.07 -3.60
CA LEU A 551 -28.71 -6.03 -4.63
C LEU A 551 -27.93 -7.36 -4.52
N ARG A 552 -26.64 -7.30 -4.13
CA ARG A 552 -25.81 -8.50 -3.93
C ARG A 552 -26.31 -9.37 -2.78
N ARG A 553 -26.76 -8.74 -1.70
CA ARG A 553 -27.36 -9.50 -0.58
C ARG A 553 -28.67 -10.15 -0.95
N ILE A 554 -29.52 -9.46 -1.71
CA ILE A 554 -30.75 -10.06 -2.26
C ILE A 554 -30.40 -11.25 -3.17
N ALA A 555 -29.45 -11.07 -4.10
CA ALA A 555 -28.99 -12.15 -4.99
C ALA A 555 -28.46 -13.38 -4.21
N TYR A 556 -27.73 -13.14 -3.09
CA TYR A 556 -27.30 -14.24 -2.22
C TYR A 556 -28.50 -15.07 -1.71
N TRP A 557 -29.54 -14.43 -1.18
CA TRP A 557 -30.70 -15.14 -0.65
C TRP A 557 -31.51 -15.85 -1.72
N ILE A 558 -31.66 -15.25 -2.89
CA ILE A 558 -32.33 -15.88 -4.06
C ILE A 558 -31.55 -17.12 -4.54
N THR A 559 -30.23 -17.04 -4.56
CA THR A 559 -29.37 -18.13 -5.07
C THR A 559 -29.00 -19.16 -4.00
N ARG A 560 -29.21 -18.86 -2.73
CA ARG A 560 -28.88 -19.75 -1.59
C ARG A 560 -29.46 -21.17 -1.72
N PRO A 561 -30.73 -21.39 -2.13
CA PRO A 561 -31.28 -22.75 -2.31
C PRO A 561 -30.46 -23.61 -3.27
N TYR A 562 -29.93 -23.02 -4.34
CA TYR A 562 -29.07 -23.72 -5.31
C TYR A 562 -27.69 -24.11 -4.72
N PHE A 563 -27.14 -23.26 -3.88
CA PHE A 563 -25.78 -23.47 -3.38
C PHE A 563 -25.71 -24.23 -2.04
N LYS A 564 -26.76 -24.18 -1.19
CA LYS A 564 -26.71 -24.64 0.21
C LYS A 564 -26.30 -26.11 0.39
N ASN A 565 -26.63 -26.95 -0.59
CA ASN A 565 -26.38 -28.41 -0.54
C ASN A 565 -25.08 -28.79 -1.30
N LYS A 566 -24.37 -27.85 -1.87
CA LYS A 566 -23.12 -28.09 -2.61
C LYS A 566 -21.93 -27.91 -1.72
N LYS A 567 -20.97 -28.81 -1.81
CA LYS A 567 -19.62 -28.63 -1.27
C LYS A 567 -18.81 -27.89 -2.31
N ILE A 568 -18.35 -26.70 -2.00
CA ILE A 568 -17.75 -25.79 -2.98
C ILE A 568 -16.33 -25.45 -2.58
N TRP A 569 -15.39 -25.78 -3.47
CA TRP A 569 -14.03 -25.29 -3.43
C TRP A 569 -13.84 -24.22 -4.49
N ILE A 570 -13.24 -23.10 -4.12
CA ILE A 570 -12.83 -22.06 -5.03
C ILE A 570 -11.31 -21.97 -5.03
N MET A 571 -10.73 -21.95 -6.21
CA MET A 571 -9.29 -22.03 -6.45
C MET A 571 -8.82 -20.80 -7.21
N TYR A 572 -7.74 -20.20 -6.73
CA TYR A 572 -7.12 -19.03 -7.32
C TYR A 572 -5.63 -19.17 -7.43
N ASP A 573 -5.10 -18.88 -8.61
CA ASP A 573 -3.75 -18.39 -8.81
C ASP A 573 -3.81 -16.87 -9.02
N LYS A 574 -2.95 -16.27 -9.83
CA LYS A 574 -3.11 -14.88 -10.26
C LYS A 574 -4.33 -14.79 -11.20
N LEU A 575 -5.17 -13.76 -11.05
CA LEU A 575 -6.40 -13.65 -11.87
C LEU A 575 -6.12 -13.50 -13.37
N TYR A 576 -4.94 -13.00 -13.72
CA TYR A 576 -4.50 -12.75 -15.09
C TYR A 576 -3.57 -13.82 -15.65
N LYS A 577 -3.17 -14.81 -14.84
CA LYS A 577 -2.22 -15.87 -15.24
C LYS A 577 -2.44 -17.13 -14.42
N GLY A 578 -2.52 -18.27 -15.10
CA GLY A 578 -2.51 -19.62 -14.49
C GLY A 578 -1.10 -20.19 -14.35
N GLY A 579 -1.01 -21.51 -14.22
CA GLY A 579 0.25 -22.26 -14.19
C GLY A 579 0.91 -22.30 -12.82
N ASP A 580 0.17 -22.06 -11.72
CA ASP A 580 0.67 -22.18 -10.36
C ASP A 580 -0.05 -23.31 -9.59
N SER A 581 0.24 -23.50 -8.34
CA SER A 581 -0.18 -24.63 -7.50
C SER A 581 -1.68 -24.90 -7.49
N SER A 582 -2.53 -23.85 -7.60
CA SER A 582 -3.98 -24.03 -7.67
C SER A 582 -4.42 -24.65 -9.00
N GLU A 583 -3.80 -24.29 -10.12
CA GLU A 583 -4.14 -24.90 -11.41
C GLU A 583 -3.72 -26.36 -11.45
N TYR A 584 -2.52 -26.71 -10.93
CA TYR A 584 -2.08 -28.11 -10.85
C TYR A 584 -3.03 -28.95 -10.02
N LEU A 585 -3.43 -28.49 -8.84
CA LEU A 585 -4.40 -29.19 -8.01
C LEU A 585 -5.78 -29.26 -8.71
N TYR A 586 -6.19 -28.22 -9.41
CA TYR A 586 -7.46 -28.23 -10.17
C TYR A 586 -7.44 -29.27 -11.29
N ARG A 587 -6.34 -29.40 -12.01
CA ARG A 587 -6.11 -30.42 -13.04
C ARG A 587 -6.03 -31.83 -12.45
N PHE A 588 -5.33 -32.00 -11.33
CA PHE A 588 -5.29 -33.27 -10.59
C PHE A 588 -6.69 -33.76 -10.19
N CYS A 589 -7.56 -32.87 -9.78
CA CYS A 589 -8.93 -33.18 -9.41
C CYS A 589 -9.87 -33.44 -10.59
N LYS A 590 -9.38 -33.36 -11.85
CA LYS A 590 -10.23 -33.58 -13.02
C LYS A 590 -10.72 -35.05 -13.04
N GLY A 591 -12.03 -35.20 -13.07
CA GLY A 591 -12.66 -36.54 -13.08
C GLY A 591 -12.95 -37.15 -11.71
N ASN A 592 -12.53 -36.55 -10.60
CA ASN A 592 -12.87 -37.01 -9.26
C ASN A 592 -14.38 -36.90 -9.02
N ASN A 593 -14.98 -38.04 -8.66
CA ASN A 593 -16.41 -38.12 -8.32
C ASN A 593 -16.62 -38.17 -6.79
N ASP A 594 -16.16 -37.12 -6.11
CA ASP A 594 -16.12 -36.98 -4.65
C ASP A 594 -17.22 -36.04 -4.10
N GLY A 595 -18.14 -35.60 -4.96
CA GLY A 595 -19.22 -34.70 -4.60
C GLY A 595 -18.79 -33.23 -4.40
N ILE A 596 -17.53 -32.87 -4.69
CA ILE A 596 -17.02 -31.52 -4.56
C ILE A 596 -17.21 -30.73 -5.86
N THR A 597 -17.89 -29.59 -5.78
CA THR A 597 -17.97 -28.64 -6.90
C THR A 597 -16.76 -27.71 -6.85
N ARG A 598 -15.88 -27.77 -7.84
CA ARG A 598 -14.67 -26.98 -7.92
C ARG A 598 -14.79 -25.87 -8.94
N TYR A 599 -14.38 -24.65 -8.56
CA TYR A 599 -14.33 -23.51 -9.44
C TYR A 599 -12.90 -22.93 -9.45
N TYR A 600 -12.22 -22.99 -10.58
CA TYR A 600 -10.98 -22.27 -10.81
C TYR A 600 -11.30 -20.90 -11.42
N ILE A 601 -10.85 -19.83 -10.77
CA ILE A 601 -11.23 -18.47 -11.15
C ILE A 601 -10.08 -17.79 -11.89
N ILE A 602 -10.37 -17.32 -13.08
CA ILE A 602 -9.38 -16.59 -13.91
C ILE A 602 -10.13 -15.61 -14.83
N ASP A 603 -9.44 -14.57 -15.30
CA ASP A 603 -10.01 -13.63 -16.25
C ASP A 603 -10.22 -14.30 -17.62
N LYS A 604 -11.40 -14.09 -18.21
CA LYS A 604 -11.78 -14.71 -19.49
C LYS A 604 -10.94 -14.25 -20.68
N ASN A 605 -10.27 -13.10 -20.56
CA ASN A 605 -9.49 -12.50 -21.65
C ASN A 605 -8.02 -13.01 -21.65
N THR A 606 -7.66 -13.89 -20.72
CA THR A 606 -6.30 -14.44 -20.61
C THR A 606 -6.10 -15.64 -21.53
N PRO A 607 -4.90 -15.84 -22.07
CA PRO A 607 -4.54 -17.05 -22.82
C PRO A 607 -4.81 -18.32 -22.02
N ASP A 608 -4.48 -18.33 -20.72
CA ASP A 608 -4.63 -19.48 -19.85
C ASP A 608 -6.10 -19.88 -19.64
N TYR A 609 -7.06 -18.94 -19.63
CA TYR A 609 -8.48 -19.27 -19.63
C TYR A 609 -8.88 -20.09 -20.85
N HIS A 610 -8.38 -19.70 -22.02
CA HIS A 610 -8.66 -20.39 -23.30
C HIS A 610 -7.95 -21.75 -23.35
N LYS A 611 -6.72 -21.84 -22.86
CA LYS A 611 -5.94 -23.08 -22.73
C LYS A 611 -6.66 -24.09 -21.83
N LEU A 612 -7.09 -23.68 -20.64
CA LEU A 612 -7.87 -24.52 -19.72
C LEU A 612 -9.15 -25.05 -20.39
N LYS A 613 -9.87 -24.21 -21.13
CA LYS A 613 -11.06 -24.68 -21.88
C LYS A 613 -10.73 -25.69 -22.96
N LYS A 614 -9.65 -25.49 -23.71
CA LYS A 614 -9.17 -26.41 -24.73
C LYS A 614 -8.80 -27.77 -24.12
N ASP A 615 -8.25 -27.76 -22.90
CA ASP A 615 -7.90 -28.97 -22.12
C ASP A 615 -9.13 -29.66 -21.48
N GLY A 616 -10.34 -29.20 -21.80
CA GLY A 616 -11.60 -29.77 -21.28
C GLY A 616 -11.87 -29.40 -19.82
N MET A 617 -11.22 -28.38 -19.26
CA MET A 617 -11.49 -27.81 -17.95
C MET A 617 -12.63 -26.78 -18.04
N LYS A 618 -13.23 -26.46 -16.89
CA LYS A 618 -14.38 -25.53 -16.80
C LYS A 618 -14.06 -24.34 -15.90
N PRO A 619 -13.08 -23.48 -16.28
CA PRO A 619 -12.77 -22.30 -15.47
C PRO A 619 -13.96 -21.35 -15.39
N LEU A 620 -14.12 -20.69 -14.25
CA LEU A 620 -15.18 -19.74 -14.01
C LEU A 620 -14.65 -18.31 -14.22
N LYS A 621 -15.38 -17.54 -15.02
CA LYS A 621 -15.05 -16.15 -15.30
C LYS A 621 -15.00 -15.33 -14.02
N ASN A 622 -13.86 -14.65 -13.81
CA ASN A 622 -13.68 -13.68 -12.75
C ASN A 622 -14.77 -12.58 -12.78
N HIS A 623 -15.16 -12.09 -11.61
CA HIS A 623 -16.19 -11.05 -11.39
C HIS A 623 -17.60 -11.38 -11.90
N SER A 624 -17.87 -12.58 -12.43
CA SER A 624 -19.23 -12.99 -12.81
C SER A 624 -20.14 -13.10 -11.57
N LEU A 625 -21.46 -12.98 -11.77
CA LEU A 625 -22.42 -13.15 -10.67
C LEU A 625 -22.32 -14.56 -10.05
N LYS A 626 -22.13 -15.61 -10.88
CA LYS A 626 -21.92 -16.98 -10.42
C LYS A 626 -20.67 -17.08 -9.53
N HIS A 627 -19.55 -16.45 -9.92
CA HIS A 627 -18.34 -16.37 -9.10
C HIS A 627 -18.62 -15.71 -7.74
N LYS A 628 -19.24 -14.52 -7.74
CA LYS A 628 -19.56 -13.78 -6.51
C LYS A 628 -20.49 -14.54 -5.57
N MET A 629 -21.48 -15.26 -6.12
CA MET A 629 -22.40 -16.06 -5.31
C MET A 629 -21.76 -17.37 -4.84
N ALA A 630 -20.95 -18.02 -5.66
CA ALA A 630 -20.18 -19.20 -5.27
C ALA A 630 -19.22 -18.85 -4.11
N PHE A 631 -18.53 -17.69 -4.17
CA PHE A 631 -17.66 -17.21 -3.12
C PHE A 631 -18.37 -17.08 -1.77
N LEU A 632 -19.58 -16.50 -1.73
CA LEU A 632 -20.35 -16.35 -0.49
C LEU A 632 -20.91 -17.66 0.05
N ASN A 633 -20.89 -18.72 -0.75
CA ASN A 633 -21.39 -20.07 -0.40
C ASN A 633 -20.27 -21.12 -0.38
N ALA A 634 -19.02 -20.72 -0.50
CA ALA A 634 -17.89 -21.64 -0.49
C ALA A 634 -17.72 -22.37 0.86
N ASP A 635 -17.11 -23.54 0.82
CA ASP A 635 -16.62 -24.28 1.99
C ASP A 635 -15.14 -24.00 2.21
N ILE A 636 -14.38 -24.11 1.13
CA ILE A 636 -12.94 -23.95 1.16
C ILE A 636 -12.52 -23.03 0.01
N ILE A 637 -11.61 -22.12 0.30
CA ILE A 637 -10.96 -21.28 -0.69
C ILE A 637 -9.47 -21.57 -0.68
N LEU A 638 -8.94 -21.96 -1.83
CA LEU A 638 -7.57 -22.32 -2.08
C LEU A 638 -6.89 -21.19 -2.83
N ILE A 639 -5.82 -20.65 -2.28
CA ILE A 639 -5.10 -19.50 -2.82
C ILE A 639 -3.60 -19.79 -2.88
N THR A 640 -2.93 -19.26 -3.88
CA THR A 640 -1.46 -19.25 -3.96
C THR A 640 -0.87 -17.94 -3.45
N ASN A 641 -1.59 -16.83 -3.60
CA ASN A 641 -1.24 -15.52 -3.08
C ASN A 641 -2.14 -15.14 -1.90
N SER A 642 -1.58 -14.37 -0.96
CA SER A 642 -2.35 -13.80 0.14
C SER A 642 -3.41 -12.82 -0.35
N ASN A 643 -4.43 -12.59 0.51
CA ASN A 643 -5.50 -11.62 0.32
C ASN A 643 -6.62 -12.07 -0.63
N THR A 644 -7.47 -12.94 -0.13
CA THR A 644 -8.60 -13.53 -0.87
C THR A 644 -9.61 -12.51 -1.42
N PHE A 645 -9.82 -11.38 -0.74
CA PHE A 645 -10.86 -10.43 -1.12
C PHE A 645 -10.67 -9.75 -2.48
N PRO A 646 -9.50 -9.34 -2.92
CA PRO A 646 -9.28 -8.83 -4.28
C PRO A 646 -9.68 -9.81 -5.38
N PHE A 647 -9.59 -11.10 -5.11
CA PHE A 647 -9.90 -12.15 -6.08
C PHE A 647 -11.39 -12.44 -6.27
N ASN A 648 -12.27 -11.95 -5.40
CA ASN A 648 -13.71 -12.26 -5.42
C ASN A 648 -14.59 -11.19 -6.08
N GLY A 649 -14.01 -10.09 -6.50
CA GLY A 649 -14.73 -8.96 -7.10
C GLY A 649 -15.46 -8.07 -6.09
N TYR A 650 -15.14 -8.19 -4.79
CA TYR A 650 -15.56 -7.27 -3.75
C TYR A 650 -14.34 -6.49 -3.26
N SER A 651 -14.35 -5.17 -3.32
CA SER A 651 -13.28 -4.36 -2.73
C SER A 651 -13.28 -4.49 -1.21
N MET A 652 -12.15 -4.16 -0.57
CA MET A 652 -12.03 -4.16 0.89
C MET A 652 -13.09 -3.26 1.55
N GLU A 653 -13.44 -2.16 0.92
CA GLU A 653 -14.49 -1.26 1.37
C GLU A 653 -15.86 -1.94 1.45
N TYR A 654 -16.21 -2.74 0.44
CA TYR A 654 -17.47 -3.45 0.37
C TYR A 654 -17.53 -4.72 1.22
N SER A 655 -16.41 -5.22 1.72
CA SER A 655 -16.37 -6.42 2.57
C SER A 655 -17.28 -6.31 3.80
N ARG A 656 -17.42 -5.12 4.37
CA ARG A 656 -18.26 -4.86 5.55
C ARG A 656 -19.74 -5.23 5.36
N PHE A 657 -20.22 -5.25 4.11
CA PHE A 657 -21.61 -5.59 3.81
C PHE A 657 -21.85 -7.11 3.71
N ILE A 658 -20.80 -7.91 3.54
CA ILE A 658 -20.91 -9.36 3.27
C ILE A 658 -20.20 -10.24 4.29
N ARG A 659 -19.47 -9.68 5.25
CA ARG A 659 -18.65 -10.44 6.23
C ARG A 659 -19.42 -11.54 6.94
N GLY A 660 -20.67 -11.29 7.31
CA GLY A 660 -21.54 -12.26 7.98
C GLY A 660 -21.92 -13.48 7.13
N PHE A 661 -21.67 -13.47 5.81
CA PHE A 661 -21.87 -14.60 4.90
C PHE A 661 -20.61 -15.43 4.65
N CYS A 662 -19.43 -14.87 4.93
CA CYS A 662 -18.14 -15.50 4.64
C CYS A 662 -17.80 -16.58 5.68
N ASN A 663 -18.44 -17.77 5.59
CA ASN A 663 -18.25 -18.90 6.51
C ASN A 663 -17.34 -20.00 5.94
N PHE A 664 -16.51 -19.69 4.97
CA PHE A 664 -15.54 -20.60 4.39
C PHE A 664 -14.20 -20.58 5.15
N SER A 665 -13.42 -21.63 4.96
CA SER A 665 -12.02 -21.72 5.40
C SER A 665 -11.07 -21.44 4.26
N THR A 666 -9.98 -20.74 4.52
CA THR A 666 -8.95 -20.43 3.51
C THR A 666 -7.73 -21.31 3.71
N MET A 667 -7.13 -21.78 2.62
CA MET A 667 -5.92 -22.58 2.62
C MET A 667 -4.91 -22.00 1.63
N CYS A 668 -3.63 -22.00 1.99
CA CYS A 668 -2.55 -21.46 1.18
C CYS A 668 -1.75 -22.58 0.49
N LEU A 669 -1.80 -22.60 -0.84
CA LEU A 669 -1.04 -23.53 -1.70
C LEU A 669 0.34 -23.01 -2.07
N GLN A 670 0.70 -21.81 -1.64
CA GLN A 670 1.91 -21.05 -1.92
C GLN A 670 2.17 -20.72 -3.41
N HIS A 671 2.68 -19.50 -3.60
CA HIS A 671 3.23 -19.03 -4.86
C HIS A 671 4.75 -19.17 -4.91
N GLY A 672 5.44 -19.07 -3.78
CA GLY A 672 6.87 -19.19 -3.60
C GLY A 672 7.19 -19.59 -2.17
N LEU A 673 8.31 -20.29 -1.97
CA LEU A 673 8.67 -20.81 -0.65
C LEU A 673 8.94 -19.70 0.36
N THR A 674 8.55 -19.93 1.60
CA THR A 674 8.57 -18.96 2.70
C THR A 674 9.85 -18.99 3.54
N VAL A 675 10.98 -19.33 2.94
CA VAL A 675 12.30 -19.37 3.63
C VAL A 675 13.14 -18.13 3.36
N GLN A 676 13.10 -17.60 2.13
CA GLN A 676 13.93 -16.48 1.71
C GLN A 676 13.41 -15.15 2.25
N LYS A 677 12.10 -14.96 2.21
CA LYS A 677 11.40 -13.79 2.75
C LYS A 677 10.04 -14.18 3.25
N CYS A 678 9.82 -14.07 4.54
CA CYS A 678 8.50 -14.21 5.09
C CYS A 678 7.83 -12.83 5.18
N ALA A 679 7.01 -12.51 4.20
CA ALA A 679 6.31 -11.23 4.16
C ALA A 679 5.16 -11.18 5.17
N MET A 680 4.84 -9.99 5.67
CA MET A 680 3.69 -9.76 6.55
C MET A 680 2.36 -10.25 5.95
N ALA A 681 2.27 -10.32 4.61
CA ALA A 681 1.12 -10.88 3.90
C ALA A 681 0.90 -12.38 4.17
N GLN A 682 1.91 -13.10 4.65
CA GLN A 682 1.81 -14.54 4.99
C GLN A 682 1.35 -14.80 6.43
N GLN A 683 1.10 -13.76 7.21
CA GLN A 683 0.49 -13.93 8.52
C GLN A 683 -0.86 -14.63 8.41
N ARG A 684 -1.09 -15.61 9.29
CA ARG A 684 -2.32 -16.42 9.32
C ARG A 684 -3.60 -15.58 9.26
N ILE A 685 -3.63 -14.49 10.00
CA ILE A 685 -4.82 -13.64 10.12
C ILE A 685 -5.16 -12.85 8.86
N VAL A 686 -4.20 -12.64 7.94
CA VAL A 686 -4.44 -11.88 6.70
C VAL A 686 -5.52 -12.58 5.87
N ASP A 687 -5.40 -13.89 5.69
CA ASP A 687 -6.36 -14.71 4.95
C ASP A 687 -7.14 -15.69 5.85
N ASN A 688 -6.96 -15.63 7.17
CA ASN A 688 -7.49 -16.60 8.12
C ASN A 688 -7.17 -18.06 7.74
N THR A 689 -5.92 -18.30 7.39
CA THR A 689 -5.42 -19.58 6.83
C THR A 689 -5.58 -20.72 7.83
N LYS A 690 -6.18 -21.83 7.39
CA LYS A 690 -6.41 -23.05 8.16
C LYS A 690 -5.51 -24.21 7.76
N ARG A 691 -4.95 -24.17 6.57
CA ARG A 691 -3.91 -25.07 6.09
C ARG A 691 -2.92 -24.24 5.27
N TYR A 692 -1.65 -24.40 5.58
CA TYR A 692 -0.54 -23.79 4.85
C TYR A 692 0.37 -24.93 4.37
N PHE A 693 0.39 -25.19 3.07
CA PHE A 693 1.13 -26.31 2.49
C PHE A 693 2.56 -25.90 2.18
N ILE A 694 3.52 -26.69 2.63
CA ILE A 694 4.94 -26.40 2.53
C ILE A 694 5.75 -27.58 1.96
N ALA A 695 6.92 -27.29 1.40
CA ALA A 695 7.82 -28.27 0.80
C ALA A 695 8.99 -28.67 1.73
N SER A 696 9.27 -27.87 2.75
CA SER A 696 10.50 -27.96 3.52
C SER A 696 10.30 -27.78 5.02
N LYS A 697 11.08 -28.54 5.82
CA LYS A 697 11.20 -28.33 7.26
C LYS A 697 11.66 -26.90 7.63
N TYR A 698 12.43 -26.25 6.77
CA TYR A 698 12.91 -24.88 6.97
C TYR A 698 11.77 -23.85 6.84
N GLU A 699 10.82 -24.08 5.95
CA GLU A 699 9.60 -23.28 5.89
C GLU A 699 8.76 -23.43 7.15
N TYR A 700 8.66 -24.70 7.67
CA TYR A 700 7.94 -24.95 8.92
C TYR A 700 8.54 -24.15 10.06
N ASN A 701 9.85 -24.21 10.25
CA ASN A 701 10.55 -23.49 11.31
C ASN A 701 10.34 -21.98 11.21
N ASN A 702 10.39 -21.44 9.99
CA ASN A 702 10.16 -20.02 9.75
C ASN A 702 8.71 -19.61 10.08
N LEU A 703 7.72 -20.37 9.62
CA LEU A 703 6.30 -20.09 9.90
C LEU A 703 5.91 -20.26 11.37
N MET A 704 6.67 -21.07 12.14
CA MET A 704 6.48 -21.19 13.58
C MET A 704 7.00 -20.00 14.37
N HIS A 705 7.66 -19.03 13.74
CA HIS A 705 7.95 -17.77 14.38
C HIS A 705 6.64 -17.07 14.78
N HIS A 706 6.57 -16.57 16.01
CA HIS A 706 5.34 -16.04 16.59
C HIS A 706 4.68 -14.92 15.75
N ALA A 707 5.47 -14.12 15.04
CA ALA A 707 4.96 -13.02 14.22
C ALA A 707 4.00 -13.48 13.11
N TYR A 708 4.06 -14.73 12.66
CA TYR A 708 3.19 -15.25 11.61
C TYR A 708 1.88 -15.85 12.11
N GLY A 709 1.79 -16.14 13.41
CA GLY A 709 0.57 -16.58 14.06
C GLY A 709 0.15 -18.02 13.78
N TYR A 710 1.08 -18.87 13.33
CA TYR A 710 0.84 -20.31 13.15
C TYR A 710 1.26 -21.13 14.36
N LYS A 711 2.17 -20.64 15.21
CA LYS A 711 2.62 -21.31 16.42
C LYS A 711 1.45 -21.64 17.34
N GLY A 712 1.36 -22.88 17.80
CA GLY A 712 0.26 -23.38 18.61
C GLY A 712 -0.97 -23.87 17.83
N PHE A 713 -0.92 -23.83 16.49
CA PHE A 713 -1.97 -24.36 15.61
C PHE A 713 -1.42 -25.47 14.72
N ASP A 714 -2.24 -26.49 14.48
CA ASP A 714 -1.95 -27.56 13.54
C ASP A 714 -2.37 -27.17 12.12
N TYR A 715 -1.85 -26.05 11.61
CA TYR A 715 -2.26 -25.49 10.31
C TYR A 715 -1.20 -25.62 9.22
N VAL A 716 0.07 -25.77 9.56
CA VAL A 716 1.17 -25.94 8.61
C VAL A 716 1.35 -27.41 8.27
N ARG A 717 1.33 -27.75 6.98
CA ARG A 717 1.35 -29.12 6.46
C ARG A 717 2.48 -29.34 5.49
N LEU A 718 3.33 -30.29 5.79
CA LEU A 718 4.43 -30.70 4.95
C LEU A 718 3.93 -31.70 3.89
N THR A 719 3.61 -31.20 2.70
CA THR A 719 3.01 -31.96 1.60
C THR A 719 3.80 -31.86 0.31
N GLY A 720 4.70 -30.91 0.21
CA GLY A 720 5.24 -30.41 -1.04
C GLY A 720 4.35 -29.35 -1.66
N ILE A 721 4.74 -28.84 -2.82
CA ILE A 721 4.08 -27.76 -3.56
C ILE A 721 3.45 -28.32 -4.83
N GLY A 722 2.17 -28.02 -5.07
CA GLY A 722 1.42 -28.65 -6.16
C GLY A 722 2.02 -28.49 -7.55
N ARG A 723 2.58 -27.32 -7.90
CA ARG A 723 3.20 -27.12 -9.21
C ARG A 723 4.49 -27.91 -9.41
N TYR A 724 5.10 -28.43 -8.34
CA TYR A 724 6.30 -29.24 -8.45
C TYR A 724 6.05 -30.61 -9.10
N ASP A 725 4.80 -31.04 -9.17
CA ASP A 725 4.41 -32.26 -9.92
C ASP A 725 4.69 -32.13 -11.43
N GLY A 726 4.75 -30.87 -11.94
CA GLY A 726 5.09 -30.60 -13.34
C GLY A 726 6.59 -30.35 -13.61
N LEU A 727 7.43 -30.27 -12.57
CA LEU A 727 8.84 -29.96 -12.73
C LEU A 727 9.67 -31.21 -13.11
N VAL A 728 9.41 -31.75 -14.29
CA VAL A 728 10.15 -32.88 -14.88
C VAL A 728 11.16 -32.34 -15.87
N SER A 729 12.44 -32.65 -15.65
CA SER A 729 13.54 -32.19 -16.51
C SER A 729 13.35 -32.60 -17.99
N ASN A 730 13.41 -31.65 -18.89
CA ASN A 730 13.40 -31.81 -20.35
C ASN A 730 14.50 -30.96 -20.97
N ASP A 731 15.73 -31.26 -20.60
CA ASP A 731 16.94 -30.49 -20.90
C ASP A 731 17.11 -30.25 -22.41
N GLN A 732 17.18 -28.98 -22.81
CA GLN A 732 17.38 -28.54 -24.19
C GLN A 732 18.72 -27.79 -24.38
N LYS A 733 19.71 -28.05 -23.50
CA LYS A 733 21.00 -27.35 -23.49
C LYS A 733 20.85 -25.83 -23.46
N GLN A 734 20.12 -25.33 -22.45
CA GLN A 734 19.92 -23.88 -22.28
C GLN A 734 20.52 -23.42 -20.95
N ILE A 735 21.22 -22.30 -20.96
CA ILE A 735 21.68 -21.58 -19.77
C ILE A 735 20.70 -20.46 -19.50
N LEU A 736 20.04 -20.47 -18.36
CA LEU A 736 19.05 -19.48 -17.97
C LEU A 736 19.65 -18.44 -17.04
N LEU A 737 19.69 -17.18 -17.45
CA LEU A 737 20.02 -16.04 -16.60
C LEU A 737 18.72 -15.39 -16.14
N SER A 738 18.43 -15.40 -14.84
CA SER A 738 17.15 -14.88 -14.28
C SER A 738 17.38 -14.08 -12.99
N PRO A 739 17.96 -12.88 -13.10
CA PRO A 739 18.21 -12.05 -11.92
C PRO A 739 16.93 -11.38 -11.40
N THR A 740 16.92 -11.08 -10.11
CA THR A 740 15.86 -10.31 -9.48
C THR A 740 16.03 -8.84 -9.81
N TRP A 741 14.92 -8.16 -10.03
CA TRP A 741 14.89 -6.70 -10.18
C TRP A 741 15.38 -5.96 -8.92
N ARG A 742 15.68 -4.69 -9.03
CA ARG A 742 16.01 -3.83 -7.88
C ARG A 742 14.96 -2.75 -7.71
N MET A 743 14.70 -2.34 -6.47
CA MET A 743 13.62 -1.40 -6.13
C MET A 743 13.75 -0.07 -6.89
N TYR A 744 14.96 0.46 -7.02
CA TYR A 744 15.23 1.70 -7.75
C TYR A 744 14.97 1.63 -9.27
N ASN A 745 14.85 0.42 -9.83
CA ASN A 745 14.51 0.19 -11.23
C ASN A 745 13.00 0.07 -11.48
N ALA A 746 12.20 0.01 -10.41
CA ALA A 746 10.77 -0.20 -10.48
C ALA A 746 10.02 1.09 -10.82
N MET A 747 9.54 1.21 -12.04
CA MET A 747 8.67 2.30 -12.45
C MET A 747 7.20 2.05 -12.06
N PRO A 748 6.33 3.07 -12.10
CA PRO A 748 4.91 2.92 -11.82
C PRO A 748 4.20 1.85 -12.67
N VAL A 749 3.19 1.20 -12.09
CA VAL A 749 2.34 0.22 -12.78
C VAL A 749 1.56 0.89 -13.90
N THR A 750 1.60 0.33 -15.11
CA THR A 750 0.92 0.89 -16.28
C THR A 750 -0.45 0.29 -16.54
N THR A 751 -0.71 -0.90 -16.01
CA THR A 751 -1.97 -1.64 -16.22
C THR A 751 -2.53 -2.14 -14.89
N SER A 752 -3.86 -2.19 -14.77
CA SER A 752 -4.54 -2.84 -13.64
C SER A 752 -4.38 -4.37 -13.66
N GLU A 753 -3.85 -4.90 -14.75
CA GLU A 753 -3.75 -6.33 -15.03
C GLU A 753 -2.28 -6.76 -14.98
N GLY A 754 -1.73 -6.89 -13.79
CA GLY A 754 -0.45 -7.49 -13.63
C GLY A 754 0.69 -6.57 -13.22
N GLU A 755 1.90 -7.10 -13.32
CA GLU A 755 3.13 -6.50 -12.83
C GLU A 755 3.81 -5.59 -13.87
N GLN A 756 3.14 -5.28 -14.99
CA GLN A 756 3.71 -4.42 -16.03
C GLN A 756 3.94 -3.00 -15.52
N ARG A 757 5.15 -2.52 -15.74
CA ARG A 757 5.61 -1.21 -15.31
C ARG A 757 5.85 -0.28 -16.49
N ALA A 758 5.85 1.02 -16.23
CA ALA A 758 6.27 2.01 -17.21
C ALA A 758 7.74 1.79 -17.61
N TYR A 759 8.10 2.24 -18.79
CA TYR A 759 9.48 2.25 -19.23
C TYR A 759 10.29 3.27 -18.42
N ASN A 760 11.47 2.87 -17.95
CA ASN A 760 12.43 3.75 -17.28
C ASN A 760 13.44 4.29 -18.33
N PRO A 761 13.42 5.59 -18.69
CA PRO A 761 14.35 6.14 -19.66
C PRO A 761 15.82 6.16 -19.17
N ASP A 762 16.03 6.16 -17.85
CA ASP A 762 17.36 6.19 -17.22
C ASP A 762 17.92 4.80 -16.92
N PHE A 763 17.25 3.75 -17.32
CA PHE A 763 17.63 2.37 -17.01
C PHE A 763 19.04 2.03 -17.48
N LYS A 764 19.45 2.50 -18.67
CA LYS A 764 20.80 2.28 -19.23
C LYS A 764 21.91 2.89 -18.40
N ASN A 765 21.62 3.89 -17.60
CA ASN A 765 22.60 4.54 -16.72
C ASN A 765 22.82 3.78 -15.40
N THR A 766 21.95 2.82 -15.09
CA THR A 766 22.02 2.06 -13.83
C THR A 766 23.16 1.04 -13.84
N VAL A 767 23.75 0.82 -12.66
CA VAL A 767 24.77 -0.22 -12.45
C VAL A 767 24.18 -1.60 -12.77
N TYR A 768 22.91 -1.84 -12.42
CA TYR A 768 22.22 -3.07 -12.77
C TYR A 768 22.24 -3.37 -14.27
N TYR A 769 21.85 -2.40 -15.10
CA TYR A 769 21.87 -2.57 -16.54
C TYR A 769 23.29 -2.88 -17.05
N LYS A 770 24.29 -2.11 -16.64
CA LYS A 770 25.66 -2.26 -17.10
C LYS A 770 26.18 -3.66 -16.84
N ILE A 771 26.06 -4.14 -15.60
CA ILE A 771 26.55 -5.47 -15.19
C ILE A 771 25.91 -6.57 -16.06
N TYR A 772 24.58 -6.57 -16.20
CA TYR A 772 23.90 -7.65 -16.94
C TYR A 772 24.02 -7.49 -18.46
N ASN A 773 24.10 -6.26 -18.99
CA ASN A 773 24.37 -6.06 -20.41
C ASN A 773 25.78 -6.53 -20.80
N ASP A 774 26.79 -6.23 -19.98
CA ASP A 774 28.15 -6.67 -20.19
C ASP A 774 28.25 -8.21 -20.06
N LEU A 775 27.57 -8.80 -19.10
CA LEU A 775 27.53 -10.26 -18.91
C LEU A 775 26.97 -10.98 -20.14
N ILE A 776 25.82 -10.57 -20.66
CA ILE A 776 25.19 -11.22 -21.82
C ILE A 776 25.93 -10.98 -23.13
N ASN A 777 26.85 -10.03 -23.18
CA ASN A 777 27.72 -9.73 -24.31
C ASN A 777 29.19 -10.20 -24.10
N ASN A 778 29.45 -10.97 -23.02
CA ASN A 778 30.79 -11.46 -22.73
C ASN A 778 31.27 -12.47 -23.76
N GLU A 779 32.35 -12.17 -24.46
CA GLU A 779 32.89 -12.96 -25.58
C GLU A 779 33.26 -14.39 -25.14
N LYS A 780 33.91 -14.58 -23.98
CA LYS A 780 34.31 -15.88 -23.45
C LYS A 780 33.09 -16.75 -23.13
N LEU A 781 32.05 -16.17 -22.52
CA LEU A 781 30.79 -16.85 -22.22
C LEU A 781 30.13 -17.34 -23.53
N ILE A 782 30.01 -16.44 -24.50
CA ILE A 782 29.36 -16.70 -25.80
C ILE A 782 30.14 -17.78 -26.56
N ALA A 783 31.46 -17.67 -26.64
CA ALA A 783 32.30 -18.62 -27.35
C ALA A 783 32.19 -20.02 -26.74
N THR A 784 32.25 -20.13 -25.39
CA THR A 784 32.11 -21.43 -24.69
C THR A 784 30.70 -22.01 -24.86
N ALA A 785 29.66 -21.18 -24.80
CA ALA A 785 28.31 -21.66 -25.02
C ALA A 785 28.15 -22.26 -26.44
N LYS A 786 28.70 -21.60 -27.44
CA LYS A 786 28.69 -22.06 -28.84
C LYS A 786 29.52 -23.37 -28.98
N GLU A 787 30.69 -23.42 -28.40
CA GLU A 787 31.58 -24.61 -28.40
C GLU A 787 30.86 -25.83 -27.82
N CYS A 788 30.21 -25.67 -26.67
CA CYS A 788 29.55 -26.77 -25.95
C CYS A 788 28.08 -27.01 -26.44
N GLY A 789 27.58 -26.22 -27.37
CA GLY A 789 26.25 -26.36 -27.96
C GLY A 789 25.10 -25.89 -27.05
N TYR A 790 25.36 -24.93 -26.15
CA TYR A 790 24.35 -24.33 -25.28
C TYR A 790 23.80 -23.05 -25.87
N LYS A 791 22.49 -22.78 -25.60
CA LYS A 791 21.84 -21.51 -25.86
C LYS A 791 21.77 -20.72 -24.56
N ILE A 792 21.96 -19.41 -24.62
CA ILE A 792 21.83 -18.54 -23.46
C ILE A 792 20.49 -17.81 -23.53
N LYS A 793 19.72 -17.85 -22.46
CA LYS A 793 18.46 -17.14 -22.31
C LYS A 793 18.53 -16.16 -21.13
N TYR A 794 18.26 -14.90 -21.38
CA TYR A 794 18.19 -13.88 -20.35
C TYR A 794 16.73 -13.52 -20.07
N LEU A 795 16.19 -14.05 -18.98
CA LEU A 795 14.80 -13.85 -18.58
C LEU A 795 14.67 -12.64 -17.66
N LEU A 796 14.03 -11.59 -18.15
CA LEU A 796 13.76 -10.40 -17.36
C LEU A 796 12.63 -10.65 -16.36
N HIS A 797 12.77 -10.11 -15.15
CA HIS A 797 11.66 -10.09 -14.20
C HIS A 797 10.49 -9.24 -14.75
N PRO A 798 9.20 -9.60 -14.50
CA PRO A 798 8.04 -8.84 -14.99
C PRO A 798 8.12 -7.33 -14.77
N ILE A 799 8.64 -6.90 -13.63
CA ILE A 799 8.77 -5.49 -13.23
C ILE A 799 9.69 -4.68 -14.17
N VAL A 800 10.70 -5.33 -14.77
CA VAL A 800 11.66 -4.67 -15.68
C VAL A 800 11.52 -5.14 -17.13
N SER A 801 10.47 -5.88 -17.47
CA SER A 801 10.26 -6.41 -18.82
C SER A 801 10.10 -5.32 -19.88
N ALA A 802 9.64 -4.12 -19.52
CA ALA A 802 9.56 -2.97 -20.45
C ALA A 802 10.95 -2.52 -20.94
N GLN A 803 12.02 -2.93 -20.27
CA GLN A 803 13.40 -2.57 -20.57
C GLN A 803 14.10 -3.57 -21.53
N ALA A 804 13.42 -4.62 -21.99
CA ALA A 804 14.02 -5.63 -22.87
C ALA A 804 14.73 -5.04 -24.11
N LYS A 805 14.18 -3.97 -24.65
CA LYS A 805 14.72 -3.24 -25.83
C LYS A 805 16.00 -2.43 -25.54
N ASP A 806 16.36 -2.27 -24.27
CA ASP A 806 17.55 -1.50 -23.89
C ASP A 806 18.83 -2.34 -23.97
N TYR A 807 18.70 -3.65 -23.82
CA TYR A 807 19.85 -4.55 -23.90
C TYR A 807 20.42 -4.64 -25.30
N THR A 808 21.74 -4.69 -25.38
CA THR A 808 22.47 -4.80 -26.64
C THR A 808 22.16 -6.16 -27.26
N PRO A 809 21.57 -6.21 -28.46
CA PRO A 809 21.23 -7.48 -29.09
C PRO A 809 22.49 -8.22 -29.57
N ASN A 810 22.51 -9.54 -29.40
CA ASN A 810 23.47 -10.42 -30.03
C ASN A 810 22.79 -11.73 -30.45
N SER A 811 23.39 -12.48 -31.40
CA SER A 811 22.78 -13.70 -31.94
C SER A 811 22.89 -14.92 -31.03
N ALA A 812 23.68 -14.83 -29.93
CA ALA A 812 23.95 -15.95 -29.04
C ALA A 812 23.05 -15.94 -27.80
N VAL A 813 22.47 -14.79 -27.45
CA VAL A 813 21.67 -14.61 -26.24
C VAL A 813 20.28 -14.11 -26.61
N GLU A 814 19.26 -14.85 -26.17
CA GLU A 814 17.86 -14.47 -26.28
C GLU A 814 17.41 -13.70 -25.02
N VAL A 815 17.07 -12.39 -25.17
CA VAL A 815 16.51 -11.58 -24.10
C VAL A 815 14.98 -11.76 -24.10
N ILE A 816 14.44 -12.33 -23.03
CA ILE A 816 13.04 -12.75 -22.91
C ILE A 816 12.32 -11.83 -21.90
N PRO A 817 11.33 -11.03 -22.32
CA PRO A 817 10.45 -10.32 -21.39
C PRO A 817 9.47 -11.31 -20.75
N SER A 818 9.28 -11.23 -19.42
CA SER A 818 8.35 -12.08 -18.67
C SER A 818 6.89 -11.64 -18.81
N VAL A 819 6.44 -11.37 -20.02
CA VAL A 819 5.07 -10.95 -20.35
C VAL A 819 4.51 -11.84 -21.46
N GLY A 820 3.18 -11.91 -21.57
CA GLY A 820 2.51 -12.74 -22.58
C GLY A 820 2.49 -14.24 -22.24
N ASP A 821 2.67 -15.10 -23.23
CA ASP A 821 2.46 -16.56 -23.13
C ASP A 821 3.64 -17.34 -22.52
N LEU A 822 4.54 -16.67 -21.82
CA LEU A 822 5.70 -17.33 -21.21
C LEU A 822 5.27 -18.36 -20.16
N SER A 823 5.67 -19.62 -20.33
CA SER A 823 5.55 -20.66 -19.32
C SER A 823 6.84 -20.76 -18.50
N TYR A 824 6.78 -20.43 -17.21
CA TYR A 824 7.91 -20.62 -16.31
C TYR A 824 8.31 -22.09 -16.18
N GLU A 825 7.34 -23.02 -16.07
CA GLU A 825 7.60 -24.46 -16.07
C GLU A 825 8.44 -24.86 -17.27
N LYS A 826 8.04 -24.47 -18.48
CA LYS A 826 8.75 -24.83 -19.71
C LYS A 826 10.19 -24.31 -19.72
N ILE A 827 10.39 -23.01 -19.41
CA ILE A 827 11.74 -22.46 -19.46
C ILE A 827 12.67 -23.06 -18.40
N LEU A 828 12.14 -23.40 -17.19
CA LEU A 828 12.90 -24.04 -16.13
C LEU A 828 13.22 -25.50 -16.47
N THR A 829 12.25 -26.28 -16.97
CA THR A 829 12.45 -27.70 -17.30
C THR A 829 13.39 -27.89 -18.50
N GLU A 830 13.38 -26.96 -19.47
CA GLU A 830 14.26 -26.99 -20.65
C GLU A 830 15.69 -26.49 -20.36
N SER A 831 15.91 -25.78 -19.27
CA SER A 831 17.24 -25.23 -18.94
C SER A 831 18.14 -26.27 -18.26
N SER A 832 19.43 -26.32 -18.63
CA SER A 832 20.45 -27.18 -18.06
C SER A 832 21.07 -26.60 -16.78
N LEU A 833 21.20 -25.26 -16.72
CA LEU A 833 21.76 -24.50 -15.62
C LEU A 833 21.01 -23.17 -15.46
N MET A 834 20.90 -22.71 -14.23
CA MET A 834 20.30 -21.41 -13.93
C MET A 834 21.27 -20.50 -13.17
N VAL A 835 21.41 -19.27 -13.63
CA VAL A 835 22.02 -18.17 -12.86
C VAL A 835 20.94 -17.30 -12.28
N THR A 836 21.01 -17.06 -10.99
CA THR A 836 20.06 -16.18 -10.30
C THR A 836 20.76 -15.47 -9.12
N ASP A 837 20.02 -14.64 -8.41
CA ASP A 837 20.49 -13.99 -7.18
C ASP A 837 19.55 -14.28 -6.00
N TYR A 838 18.45 -13.51 -5.88
CA TYR A 838 17.50 -13.62 -4.77
C TYR A 838 16.12 -14.13 -5.23
N SER A 839 16.01 -14.70 -6.41
CA SER A 839 14.73 -15.10 -6.99
C SER A 839 14.15 -16.36 -6.35
N GLY A 840 12.85 -16.36 -6.07
CA GLY A 840 12.14 -17.54 -5.56
C GLY A 840 12.10 -18.73 -6.52
N VAL A 841 12.32 -18.52 -7.84
CA VAL A 841 12.38 -19.61 -8.83
C VAL A 841 13.60 -20.53 -8.67
N GLN A 842 14.59 -20.13 -7.88
CA GLN A 842 15.72 -21.01 -7.51
C GLN A 842 15.24 -22.31 -6.86
N PHE A 843 14.20 -22.25 -6.05
CA PHE A 843 13.65 -23.43 -5.37
C PHE A 843 12.98 -24.39 -6.36
N ASP A 844 12.25 -23.87 -7.34
CA ASP A 844 11.66 -24.68 -8.42
C ASP A 844 12.75 -25.36 -9.24
N PHE A 845 13.83 -24.65 -9.53
CA PHE A 845 14.95 -25.19 -10.31
C PHE A 845 15.76 -26.23 -9.51
N ALA A 846 16.08 -25.96 -8.25
CA ALA A 846 16.80 -26.87 -7.36
C ALA A 846 16.04 -28.20 -7.14
N TYR A 847 14.69 -28.15 -7.09
CA TYR A 847 13.85 -29.34 -6.96
C TYR A 847 14.16 -30.40 -8.03
N MET A 848 14.52 -29.97 -9.25
CA MET A 848 14.90 -30.83 -10.35
C MET A 848 16.35 -31.35 -10.26
N LYS A 849 17.10 -31.01 -9.21
CA LYS A 849 18.54 -31.34 -9.04
C LYS A 849 19.41 -30.86 -10.20
N LYS A 850 19.11 -29.69 -10.74
CA LYS A 850 19.90 -29.02 -11.77
C LYS A 850 20.83 -27.97 -11.18
N PRO A 851 22.03 -27.72 -11.75
CA PRO A 851 23.00 -26.80 -11.17
C PRO A 851 22.49 -25.34 -11.18
N LEU A 852 22.70 -24.69 -10.06
CA LEU A 852 22.46 -23.28 -9.84
C LEU A 852 23.77 -22.54 -9.63
N VAL A 853 23.85 -21.29 -10.06
CA VAL A 853 24.93 -20.36 -9.71
C VAL A 853 24.29 -19.06 -9.23
N TYR A 854 24.69 -18.61 -8.04
CA TYR A 854 24.24 -17.34 -7.48
C TYR A 854 25.19 -16.24 -7.91
N PHE A 855 24.62 -15.14 -8.41
CA PHE A 855 25.38 -13.95 -8.75
C PHE A 855 25.00 -12.80 -7.83
N HIS A 856 25.88 -12.52 -6.87
CA HIS A 856 25.74 -11.45 -5.87
C HIS A 856 26.84 -10.40 -6.10
N PRO A 857 26.76 -9.60 -7.17
CA PRO A 857 27.79 -8.60 -7.47
C PRO A 857 27.87 -7.58 -6.35
N THR A 858 29.13 -7.27 -5.95
CA THR A 858 29.40 -6.34 -4.84
C THR A 858 28.90 -4.93 -5.10
N GLU A 859 28.76 -4.55 -6.37
CA GLU A 859 28.29 -3.22 -6.82
C GLU A 859 26.78 -3.06 -6.67
N LEU A 860 26.02 -4.14 -6.43
CA LEU A 860 24.59 -4.10 -6.26
C LEU A 860 24.20 -4.39 -4.81
N PRO A 861 23.33 -3.57 -4.21
CA PRO A 861 22.83 -3.86 -2.88
C PRO A 861 22.02 -5.17 -2.86
N ALA A 862 22.05 -5.88 -1.75
CA ALA A 862 21.20 -7.04 -1.53
C ALA A 862 19.74 -6.68 -1.75
N HIS A 863 18.98 -7.57 -2.40
CA HIS A 863 17.56 -7.31 -2.70
C HIS A 863 16.66 -7.51 -1.48
N TYR A 864 17.04 -8.45 -0.59
CA TYR A 864 16.33 -8.74 0.67
C TYR A 864 17.29 -8.65 1.85
N ASP A 865 16.73 -8.32 3.02
CA ASP A 865 17.43 -8.54 4.28
C ASP A 865 17.66 -10.05 4.47
N ASP A 866 18.67 -10.44 5.25
CA ASP A 866 18.91 -11.83 5.61
C ASP A 866 17.64 -12.43 6.22
N GLY A 867 17.13 -13.44 5.52
CA GLY A 867 15.95 -14.19 5.95
C GLY A 867 16.34 -15.44 6.71
N CYS A 868 15.57 -16.50 6.52
CA CYS A 868 15.87 -17.83 7.07
C CYS A 868 16.58 -18.75 6.05
N PHE A 869 17.08 -18.19 4.94
CA PHE A 869 17.83 -18.91 3.92
C PHE A 869 19.25 -18.33 3.79
N PHE A 870 20.22 -19.09 4.22
CA PHE A 870 21.63 -18.71 4.23
C PHE A 870 22.32 -19.35 3.01
N TYR A 871 22.69 -18.53 2.04
CA TYR A 871 23.24 -19.02 0.76
C TYR A 871 24.51 -19.85 0.92
N ASP A 872 25.38 -19.49 1.86
CA ASP A 872 26.64 -20.20 2.14
C ASP A 872 26.42 -21.64 2.58
N THR A 873 25.43 -21.89 3.42
CA THR A 873 25.18 -23.19 4.06
C THR A 873 24.01 -23.95 3.47
N MET A 874 22.99 -23.25 2.98
CA MET A 874 21.76 -23.82 2.44
C MET A 874 21.63 -23.67 0.93
N GLY A 875 22.41 -22.78 0.29
CA GLY A 875 22.37 -22.52 -1.15
C GLY A 875 22.69 -23.75 -1.98
N PHE A 876 22.05 -23.88 -3.12
CA PHE A 876 22.09 -25.01 -4.04
C PHE A 876 23.13 -24.86 -5.16
N GLY A 877 24.06 -23.91 -5.03
CA GLY A 877 25.05 -23.60 -6.04
C GLY A 877 26.17 -22.71 -5.54
N GLU A 878 27.13 -22.42 -6.41
CA GLU A 878 28.25 -21.53 -6.16
C GLU A 878 27.75 -20.08 -6.06
N ILE A 879 28.42 -19.26 -5.21
CA ILE A 879 28.19 -17.82 -5.09
C ILE A 879 29.35 -17.10 -5.80
N CYS A 880 29.03 -16.33 -6.82
CA CYS A 880 29.95 -15.48 -7.55
C CYS A 880 29.67 -14.01 -7.21
N THR A 881 30.72 -13.27 -6.87
CA THR A 881 30.62 -11.85 -6.50
C THR A 881 31.14 -10.90 -7.58
N THR A 882 31.82 -11.43 -8.60
CA THR A 882 32.26 -10.67 -9.76
C THR A 882 31.80 -11.33 -11.06
N SER A 883 31.66 -10.53 -12.12
CA SER A 883 31.27 -11.03 -13.45
C SER A 883 32.28 -12.03 -14.01
N GLU A 884 33.57 -11.86 -13.73
CA GLU A 884 34.63 -12.76 -14.18
C GLU A 884 34.49 -14.13 -13.52
N GLN A 885 34.33 -14.19 -12.20
CA GLN A 885 34.07 -15.44 -11.46
C GLN A 885 32.86 -16.16 -12.02
N LEU A 886 31.79 -15.44 -12.28
CA LEU A 886 30.56 -16.00 -12.86
C LEU A 886 30.82 -16.61 -14.23
N VAL A 887 31.48 -15.87 -15.13
CA VAL A 887 31.79 -16.35 -16.49
C VAL A 887 32.65 -17.61 -16.44
N ASP A 888 33.67 -17.62 -15.58
CA ASP A 888 34.56 -18.80 -15.43
C ASP A 888 33.79 -20.01 -14.91
N THR A 889 32.96 -19.82 -13.90
CA THR A 889 32.10 -20.87 -13.34
C THR A 889 31.12 -21.43 -14.38
N LEU A 890 30.48 -20.56 -15.17
CA LEU A 890 29.57 -21.00 -16.24
C LEU A 890 30.28 -21.76 -17.34
N CYS A 891 31.49 -21.32 -17.77
CA CYS A 891 32.30 -22.00 -18.75
C CYS A 891 32.72 -23.39 -18.26
N GLU A 892 33.10 -23.51 -16.98
CA GLU A 892 33.41 -24.81 -16.37
C GLU A 892 32.20 -25.75 -16.40
N TYR A 893 31.03 -25.31 -15.94
CA TYR A 893 29.80 -26.09 -15.96
C TYR A 893 29.41 -26.56 -17.37
N MET A 894 29.46 -25.67 -18.37
CA MET A 894 29.12 -26.02 -19.75
C MET A 894 30.07 -27.12 -20.30
N ARG A 895 31.38 -27.03 -20.03
CA ARG A 895 32.37 -28.06 -20.45
C ARG A 895 32.19 -29.40 -19.76
N GLN A 896 31.64 -29.37 -18.51
CA GLN A 896 31.35 -30.58 -17.72
C GLN A 896 29.92 -31.11 -17.94
N GLY A 897 29.18 -30.57 -18.92
CA GLY A 897 27.82 -30.99 -19.25
C GLY A 897 26.75 -30.56 -18.25
N CYS A 898 26.96 -29.46 -17.53
CA CYS A 898 26.03 -28.84 -16.55
C CYS A 898 25.49 -29.84 -15.52
N LYS A 899 26.39 -30.61 -14.90
CA LYS A 899 26.02 -31.55 -13.83
C LYS A 899 26.10 -30.87 -12.46
N MET A 900 25.07 -31.05 -11.64
CA MET A 900 25.06 -30.52 -10.27
C MET A 900 26.11 -31.27 -9.41
N LYS A 901 26.90 -30.50 -8.65
CA LYS A 901 27.91 -31.09 -7.75
C LYS A 901 27.24 -31.80 -6.56
N GLN A 902 27.82 -32.91 -6.10
CA GLN A 902 27.23 -33.78 -5.06
C GLN A 902 26.81 -33.00 -3.81
N LYS A 903 27.69 -32.12 -3.31
CA LYS A 903 27.38 -31.31 -2.12
C LYS A 903 26.07 -30.48 -2.23
N TYR A 904 25.69 -30.09 -3.44
CA TYR A 904 24.44 -29.36 -3.67
C TYR A 904 23.25 -30.29 -3.85
N ILE A 905 23.47 -31.49 -4.40
CA ILE A 905 22.46 -32.55 -4.40
C ILE A 905 22.10 -32.93 -2.97
N ASP A 906 23.10 -33.10 -2.08
CA ASP A 906 22.87 -33.41 -0.66
C ASP A 906 22.06 -32.30 0.04
N ARG A 907 22.33 -31.02 -0.27
CA ARG A 907 21.55 -29.89 0.23
C ARG A 907 20.12 -29.89 -0.28
N VAL A 908 19.89 -30.23 -1.54
CA VAL A 908 18.55 -30.38 -2.12
C VAL A 908 17.78 -31.50 -1.42
N ASP A 909 18.44 -32.64 -1.17
CA ASP A 909 17.85 -33.80 -0.49
C ASP A 909 17.54 -33.51 0.99
N ASP A 910 18.33 -32.68 1.67
CA ASP A 910 18.05 -32.22 3.03
C ASP A 910 16.92 -31.16 3.06
N PHE A 911 16.82 -30.36 2.01
CA PHE A 911 15.85 -29.24 1.97
C PHE A 911 14.43 -29.72 1.67
N TYR A 912 14.23 -30.58 0.67
CA TYR A 912 12.91 -31.07 0.25
C TYR A 912 12.58 -32.42 0.87
N ASN A 913 11.36 -32.51 1.42
CA ASN A 913 10.89 -33.77 2.01
C ASN A 913 10.42 -34.79 0.96
N PHE A 914 10.04 -34.35 -0.22
CA PHE A 914 9.46 -35.19 -1.26
C PHE A 914 10.03 -34.83 -2.64
N HIS A 915 10.37 -35.87 -3.44
CA HIS A 915 10.86 -35.74 -4.82
C HIS A 915 10.06 -36.61 -5.80
N ASP A 916 8.87 -37.08 -5.39
CA ASP A 916 8.14 -38.17 -6.05
C ASP A 916 7.02 -37.63 -6.98
N HIS A 917 6.89 -36.33 -7.17
CA HIS A 917 5.87 -35.66 -7.99
C HIS A 917 4.41 -36.03 -7.62
N ASN A 918 4.15 -36.40 -6.35
CA ASN A 918 2.82 -36.73 -5.82
C ASN A 918 2.31 -35.67 -4.83
N ASN A 919 2.75 -34.43 -5.01
CA ASN A 919 2.44 -33.35 -4.09
C ASN A 919 0.94 -32.98 -4.10
N CYS A 920 0.33 -32.93 -5.28
CA CYS A 920 -1.12 -32.68 -5.40
C CYS A 920 -1.98 -33.74 -4.70
N GLU A 921 -1.56 -35.00 -4.70
CA GLU A 921 -2.26 -36.07 -4.00
C GLU A 921 -2.23 -35.86 -2.49
N ARG A 922 -1.07 -35.53 -1.91
CA ARG A 922 -0.92 -35.25 -0.48
C ARG A 922 -1.75 -34.02 -0.06
N ILE A 923 -1.66 -32.94 -0.84
CA ILE A 923 -2.46 -31.72 -0.63
C ILE A 923 -3.95 -32.04 -0.69
N TYR A 924 -4.38 -32.80 -1.68
CA TYR A 924 -5.78 -33.20 -1.82
C TYR A 924 -6.29 -33.97 -0.59
N LYS A 925 -5.53 -34.95 -0.09
CA LYS A 925 -5.86 -35.71 1.13
C LYS A 925 -6.07 -34.80 2.33
N GLU A 926 -5.13 -33.88 2.59
CA GLU A 926 -5.24 -32.89 3.68
C GLU A 926 -6.47 -32.00 3.56
N ILE A 927 -6.81 -31.57 2.35
CA ILE A 927 -8.00 -30.76 2.12
C ILE A 927 -9.28 -31.60 2.35
N MET A 928 -9.32 -32.84 1.89
CA MET A 928 -10.47 -33.74 2.09
C MET A 928 -10.68 -34.08 3.57
N ASP A 929 -9.60 -34.26 4.34
CA ASP A 929 -9.71 -34.46 5.79
C ASP A 929 -10.25 -33.23 6.50
N TYR A 930 -9.82 -32.06 6.09
CA TYR A 930 -10.40 -30.82 6.61
C TYR A 930 -11.86 -30.61 6.18
N GLN A 931 -12.25 -31.02 4.96
CA GLN A 931 -13.64 -30.98 4.49
C GLN A 931 -14.58 -31.78 5.40
N LYS A 932 -14.12 -32.88 5.98
CA LYS A 932 -14.90 -33.66 6.97
C LYS A 932 -15.24 -32.83 8.21
N ILE A 933 -14.33 -31.95 8.64
CA ILE A 933 -14.56 -31.02 9.76
C ILE A 933 -15.63 -30.00 9.36
N VAL A 934 -15.49 -29.39 8.17
CA VAL A 934 -16.46 -28.43 7.63
C VAL A 934 -17.86 -29.06 7.50
N ASP A 935 -17.93 -30.30 7.04
CA ASP A 935 -19.19 -31.04 6.91
C ASP A 935 -19.86 -31.27 8.27
N LYS A 936 -19.09 -31.62 9.31
CA LYS A 936 -19.60 -31.75 10.69
C LYS A 936 -20.19 -30.44 11.22
N ASP A 937 -19.48 -29.33 10.97
CA ASP A 937 -19.97 -28.01 11.40
C ASP A 937 -21.25 -27.62 10.63
N LYS A 938 -21.35 -27.94 9.34
CA LYS A 938 -22.57 -27.71 8.53
C LYS A 938 -23.75 -28.60 8.94
N MET A 939 -23.52 -29.87 9.24
CA MET A 939 -24.57 -30.76 9.74
C MET A 939 -25.19 -30.29 11.06
N ARG A 940 -24.39 -29.63 11.90
CA ARG A 940 -24.85 -28.95 13.12
C ARG A 940 -25.72 -27.72 12.83
N ILE A 941 -25.55 -27.10 11.68
CA ILE A 941 -26.34 -25.94 11.22
C ILE A 941 -27.70 -26.38 10.66
N SER A 942 -27.83 -27.60 10.17
CA SER A 942 -29.04 -28.11 9.52
C SER A 942 -30.03 -28.75 10.49
N LYS A 943 -29.64 -29.02 11.72
CA LYS A 943 -30.50 -29.48 12.80
C LYS A 943 -30.94 -28.27 13.66
#